data_90b99510dac8c7ddbe18ab18d8cbe6d0
#
_entry.id   90b99510dac8c7ddbe18ab18d8cbe6d0
#
_cell.length_a   1.000
_cell.length_b   1.000
_cell.length_c   1.000
_cell.angle_alpha   90.00
_cell.angle_beta   90.00
_cell.angle_gamma   90.00
#
_symmetry.space_group_name_H-M   'P 1'
#
loop_
_entity.id
_entity.type
_entity.pdbx_description
1 polymer ?
#
loop_
_entity_poly.entity_id
_entity_poly.type
_entity_poly.pdbx_seq_one_letter_code
_entity_poly.pdbx_strand_id
1 'polypeptide(L)'
;MRFPFQKRPPAPSSSSDLGSSEISPVEVSRPNWSEEKQHGVDIATATADLEQIQHAHQWDPNLPKETRAAVKKAIEDGNAADIAEADILFTEDSPYEEVRAAVRNTDGGEVANTVRAWVLGMFFVTIGSGLNMFLSMRSPAINFPAIVVLLLSYPLGCLWAKTMPTRVFNTFGVEWTLNTGPFTIKEHVVITLMANVSIGYAYSTDALLALQGKPFYDINFGWGFSLVFTLSSQLIGISLAGMFRRFLVWPSAMMWPNQFSKTSLFYALHDKSKSDSSAASGWTISRYRYFFYVLISMFCYYWLPGVIWQGLSVFAFVTWIRPNNVVLNQLFGGFTGLSLIPITFDWTYVTAYLDDPLLAPTHAHVNTLLGLFLFVIITTIGITYSGAIYADYLPLVTSQTYDNTQQYYNVSRILGDQFTFDLEKYKNYSPLFLSPTLALNYGLSFAALTAALVHTGLFHGKEIWYRFRAAQNQEPDIHLKMIKKYQDAPDWWYITLCVSSVALGLGTTLGYDSQLPWWAFFVSIIIALVFVIPTGMVLAISNILLSLNVISPYLAGFMIPGRPVGVMVFKVFSTITLGQAQTYSGDLKLAHYMKVPPRITFWCQVVASIWAVFVQIAVMNWTLGNIPHVCESTQPAHFTCPNGRAFFSASIVWGVIGPQRMFGPGSVYVNFNWFWLIGACFPILLWVLIHKLRIGFAGHFNAPIMLGAMAWLPPATPLSFSSWGIMGLVFNYGIRKSFNGWWHTYNYVTAAGLDAGLIISTIVIFFAITLPGVTIPQWWGNVDVMNTLDASYTAYLKIVPEGGTFGPKTW
;
A
#
# COMPACT_ATOMS: atom_id res chain seq x y z
N MET A 1 30.07 20.39 15.64
CA MET A 1 30.50 19.10 15.09
C MET A 1 31.03 19.32 13.69
N ARG A 2 32.32 19.14 13.44
CA ARG A 2 32.93 19.31 12.11
C ARG A 2 32.75 18.00 11.33
N PHE A 3 32.11 18.08 10.19
CA PHE A 3 32.05 16.98 9.22
C PHE A 3 33.44 16.80 8.60
N PRO A 4 34.02 15.60 8.54
CA PRO A 4 35.29 15.37 7.87
C PRO A 4 35.06 15.19 6.37
N PHE A 5 35.21 16.27 5.61
CA PHE A 5 35.46 16.15 4.19
C PHE A 5 36.92 15.74 4.02
N GLN A 6 37.20 14.48 3.71
CA GLN A 6 38.53 14.04 3.31
C GLN A 6 38.86 14.54 1.91
N LYS A 7 40.07 15.16 1.83
CA LYS A 7 40.70 15.62 0.59
C LYS A 7 40.95 14.45 -0.36
N ARG A 8 40.65 14.66 -1.65
CA ARG A 8 41.09 13.77 -2.74
C ARG A 8 42.60 13.58 -2.71
N PRO A 9 43.13 12.37 -2.98
CA PRO A 9 44.56 12.19 -3.27
C PRO A 9 44.93 12.89 -4.58
N PRO A 10 46.17 13.37 -4.74
CA PRO A 10 46.60 14.06 -5.92
C PRO A 10 46.69 13.14 -7.15
N ALA A 11 46.25 13.65 -8.29
CA ALA A 11 46.27 12.97 -9.57
C ALA A 11 47.72 12.76 -10.04
N PRO A 12 48.05 11.62 -10.66
CA PRO A 12 49.31 11.49 -11.39
C PRO A 12 49.26 12.29 -12.71
N SER A 13 50.39 12.91 -13.03
CA SER A 13 50.63 13.81 -14.14
C SER A 13 50.43 13.17 -15.52
N SER A 14 49.73 13.91 -16.35
CA SER A 14 49.63 13.97 -17.81
C SER A 14 50.49 13.07 -18.67
N SER A 15 49.89 12.35 -19.59
CA SER A 15 50.26 12.30 -21.00
C SER A 15 48.99 12.23 -21.87
N SER A 16 48.99 13.10 -22.88
CA SER A 16 47.96 13.30 -23.87
C SER A 16 47.74 12.06 -24.73
N ASP A 17 46.45 11.64 -24.85
CA ASP A 17 45.97 11.10 -26.11
C ASP A 17 44.42 11.22 -26.13
N LEU A 18 43.94 11.90 -27.17
CA LEU A 18 42.54 12.03 -27.50
C LEU A 18 42.07 10.73 -28.17
N GLY A 19 41.37 9.92 -27.37
CA GLY A 19 40.68 8.71 -27.80
C GLY A 19 39.32 8.63 -27.19
N SER A 20 38.31 8.41 -28.01
CA SER A 20 36.88 8.25 -27.74
C SER A 20 36.56 7.65 -26.37
N SER A 21 35.86 8.38 -25.54
CA SER A 21 35.37 7.92 -24.25
C SER A 21 34.24 6.88 -24.41
N GLU A 22 34.60 5.62 -24.49
CA GLU A 22 33.75 4.52 -24.12
C GLU A 22 33.54 4.59 -22.60
N ILE A 23 32.26 4.75 -22.20
CA ILE A 23 31.85 4.70 -20.80
C ILE A 23 32.07 3.27 -20.33
N SER A 24 33.08 3.06 -19.51
CA SER A 24 33.35 1.76 -18.88
C SER A 24 32.11 1.30 -18.11
N PRO A 25 31.71 0.03 -18.27
CA PRO A 25 30.60 -0.54 -17.48
C PRO A 25 30.97 -0.43 -15.99
N VAL A 26 30.00 -0.01 -15.18
CA VAL A 26 30.10 -0.07 -13.70
C VAL A 26 30.32 -1.54 -13.35
N GLU A 27 31.50 -1.89 -12.86
CA GLU A 27 31.72 -3.19 -12.25
C GLU A 27 30.76 -3.37 -11.09
N VAL A 28 29.73 -4.16 -11.31
CA VAL A 28 28.93 -4.73 -10.23
C VAL A 28 29.93 -5.52 -9.38
N SER A 29 30.04 -5.17 -8.10
CA SER A 29 30.91 -5.89 -7.16
C SER A 29 30.43 -7.35 -7.09
N ARG A 30 31.01 -8.21 -7.90
CA ARG A 30 30.71 -9.63 -7.91
C ARG A 30 31.23 -10.24 -6.61
N PRO A 31 30.44 -11.02 -5.89
CA PRO A 31 30.92 -11.80 -4.78
C PRO A 31 32.04 -12.71 -5.29
N ASN A 32 33.21 -12.67 -4.67
CA ASN A 32 34.34 -13.56 -5.01
C ASN A 32 34.02 -14.96 -4.46
N TRP A 33 33.35 -15.79 -5.27
CA TRP A 33 33.05 -17.17 -4.93
C TRP A 33 34.33 -17.99 -4.98
N SER A 34 34.59 -18.81 -3.97
CA SER A 34 35.75 -19.70 -3.95
C SER A 34 35.62 -20.74 -5.07
N GLU A 35 36.76 -21.04 -5.75
CA GLU A 35 36.81 -22.06 -6.81
C GLU A 35 36.26 -23.42 -6.35
N GLU A 36 36.38 -23.76 -5.07
CA GLU A 36 35.84 -24.95 -4.44
C GLU A 36 34.29 -25.06 -4.56
N LYS A 37 33.55 -23.94 -4.57
CA LYS A 37 32.12 -23.93 -4.76
C LYS A 37 31.72 -24.15 -6.22
N GLN A 38 32.53 -23.70 -7.15
CA GLN A 38 32.24 -23.89 -8.59
C GLN A 38 32.44 -25.34 -9.03
N HIS A 39 33.34 -26.09 -8.41
CA HIS A 39 33.59 -27.50 -8.70
C HIS A 39 32.51 -28.47 -8.20
N GLY A 40 31.64 -28.03 -7.30
CA GLY A 40 30.55 -28.86 -6.72
C GLY A 40 29.23 -28.79 -7.47
N VAL A 41 29.11 -27.98 -8.53
CA VAL A 41 27.83 -27.77 -9.24
C VAL A 41 27.67 -28.82 -10.34
N ASP A 42 26.55 -29.54 -10.34
CA ASP A 42 26.17 -30.40 -11.45
C ASP A 42 25.70 -29.53 -12.63
N ILE A 43 26.53 -29.45 -13.67
CA ILE A 43 26.33 -28.57 -14.82
C ILE A 43 25.02 -28.87 -15.56
N ALA A 44 24.60 -30.13 -15.62
CA ALA A 44 23.35 -30.48 -16.31
C ALA A 44 22.13 -29.95 -15.53
N THR A 45 22.13 -30.09 -14.22
CA THR A 45 21.08 -29.54 -13.34
C THR A 45 21.12 -28.01 -13.36
N ALA A 46 22.29 -27.39 -13.24
CA ALA A 46 22.46 -25.93 -13.28
C ALA A 46 21.98 -25.34 -14.63
N THR A 47 22.26 -26.00 -15.76
CA THR A 47 21.76 -25.53 -17.06
C THR A 47 20.22 -25.56 -17.12
N ALA A 48 19.60 -26.64 -16.63
CA ALA A 48 18.14 -26.75 -16.58
C ALA A 48 17.51 -25.69 -15.66
N ASP A 49 18.13 -25.43 -14.51
CA ASP A 49 17.71 -24.37 -13.57
C ASP A 49 17.83 -22.98 -14.21
N LEU A 50 18.94 -22.69 -14.89
CA LEU A 50 19.13 -21.41 -15.59
C LEU A 50 18.18 -21.21 -16.76
N GLU A 51 17.83 -22.24 -17.51
CA GLU A 51 16.81 -22.16 -18.55
C GLU A 51 15.43 -21.83 -17.95
N GLN A 52 15.07 -22.45 -16.83
CA GLN A 52 13.87 -22.13 -16.09
C GLN A 52 13.86 -20.68 -15.58
N ILE A 53 14.96 -20.22 -15.00
CA ILE A 53 15.17 -18.85 -14.52
C ILE A 53 15.05 -17.86 -15.68
N GLN A 54 15.74 -18.10 -16.79
CA GLN A 54 15.68 -17.23 -17.97
C GLN A 54 14.24 -17.06 -18.47
N HIS A 55 13.44 -18.14 -18.46
CA HIS A 55 12.06 -18.10 -18.88
C HIS A 55 11.16 -17.36 -17.87
N ALA A 56 11.35 -17.60 -16.55
CA ALA A 56 10.57 -17.01 -15.48
C ALA A 56 10.82 -15.51 -15.31
N HIS A 57 12.06 -15.08 -15.52
CA HIS A 57 12.46 -13.66 -15.32
C HIS A 57 12.56 -12.85 -16.62
N GLN A 58 12.06 -13.37 -17.72
CA GLN A 58 12.17 -12.70 -19.03
C GLN A 58 11.61 -11.26 -19.01
N TRP A 59 10.54 -11.02 -18.28
CA TRP A 59 9.81 -9.75 -18.21
C TRP A 59 9.90 -9.06 -16.85
N ASP A 60 10.79 -9.53 -15.99
CA ASP A 60 10.98 -8.96 -14.67
C ASP A 60 11.69 -7.59 -14.75
N PRO A 61 11.03 -6.48 -14.35
CA PRO A 61 11.62 -5.14 -14.44
C PRO A 61 12.71 -4.90 -13.41
N ASN A 62 12.75 -5.70 -12.33
CA ASN A 62 13.69 -5.54 -11.22
C ASN A 62 15.00 -6.30 -11.45
N LEU A 63 15.02 -7.32 -12.31
CA LEU A 63 16.25 -8.06 -12.60
C LEU A 63 17.14 -7.24 -13.53
N PRO A 64 18.41 -6.93 -13.13
CA PRO A 64 19.35 -6.16 -13.96
C PRO A 64 19.52 -6.77 -15.35
N LYS A 65 19.61 -5.89 -16.37
CA LYS A 65 19.77 -6.33 -17.77
C LYS A 65 21.07 -7.09 -17.96
N GLU A 66 22.11 -6.69 -17.25
CA GLU A 66 23.44 -7.32 -17.23
C GLU A 66 23.35 -8.76 -16.73
N THR A 67 22.62 -9.01 -15.65
CA THR A 67 22.39 -10.36 -15.10
C THR A 67 21.62 -11.23 -16.08
N ARG A 68 20.55 -10.70 -16.71
CA ARG A 68 19.80 -11.44 -17.74
C ARG A 68 20.66 -11.75 -18.96
N ALA A 69 21.52 -10.81 -19.39
CA ALA A 69 22.42 -11.03 -20.50
C ALA A 69 23.50 -12.06 -20.15
N ALA A 70 24.02 -12.04 -18.92
CA ALA A 70 25.00 -13.00 -18.42
C ALA A 70 24.44 -14.43 -18.38
N VAL A 71 23.22 -14.60 -17.82
CA VAL A 71 22.52 -15.90 -17.82
C VAL A 71 22.31 -16.42 -19.24
N LYS A 72 21.80 -15.57 -20.14
CA LYS A 72 21.59 -15.94 -21.52
C LYS A 72 22.88 -16.37 -22.21
N LYS A 73 23.97 -15.61 -22.01
CA LYS A 73 25.29 -15.90 -22.55
C LYS A 73 25.86 -17.20 -22.00
N ALA A 74 25.74 -17.43 -20.68
CA ALA A 74 26.20 -18.67 -20.05
C ALA A 74 25.53 -19.91 -20.66
N ILE A 75 24.21 -19.84 -20.93
CA ILE A 75 23.44 -20.91 -21.56
C ILE A 75 23.89 -21.10 -23.05
N GLU A 76 24.04 -20.00 -23.81
CA GLU A 76 24.40 -20.01 -25.24
C GLU A 76 25.83 -20.50 -25.45
N ASP A 77 26.78 -20.06 -24.64
CA ASP A 77 28.20 -20.41 -24.74
C ASP A 77 28.50 -21.81 -24.18
N GLY A 78 27.63 -22.35 -23.30
CA GLY A 78 27.80 -23.69 -22.70
C GLY A 78 29.04 -23.82 -21.80
N ASN A 79 29.65 -22.71 -21.36
CA ASN A 79 30.82 -22.72 -20.51
C ASN A 79 30.47 -23.11 -19.08
N ALA A 80 31.03 -24.22 -18.60
CA ALA A 80 30.77 -24.77 -17.27
C ALA A 80 31.02 -23.78 -16.13
N ALA A 81 32.04 -22.92 -16.23
CA ALA A 81 32.35 -21.92 -15.22
C ALA A 81 31.29 -20.80 -15.17
N ASP A 82 30.88 -20.29 -16.34
CA ASP A 82 29.88 -19.22 -16.43
C ASP A 82 28.47 -19.75 -16.01
N ILE A 83 28.16 -21.02 -16.34
CA ILE A 83 26.94 -21.69 -15.88
C ILE A 83 26.94 -21.84 -14.37
N ALA A 84 28.03 -22.32 -13.78
CA ALA A 84 28.16 -22.48 -12.33
C ALA A 84 28.08 -21.14 -11.59
N GLU A 85 28.75 -20.08 -12.08
CA GLU A 85 28.69 -18.75 -11.50
C GLU A 85 27.27 -18.17 -11.54
N ALA A 86 26.60 -18.30 -12.70
CA ALA A 86 25.22 -17.85 -12.86
C ALA A 86 24.24 -18.63 -11.96
N ASP A 87 24.38 -19.95 -11.87
CA ASP A 87 23.53 -20.79 -11.01
C ASP A 87 23.69 -20.46 -9.52
N ILE A 88 24.94 -20.31 -9.04
CA ILE A 88 25.24 -19.92 -7.66
C ILE A 88 24.56 -18.60 -7.29
N LEU A 89 24.49 -17.61 -8.19
CA LEU A 89 23.83 -16.33 -7.94
C LEU A 89 22.34 -16.48 -7.60
N PHE A 90 21.67 -17.47 -8.19
CA PHE A 90 20.24 -17.70 -7.94
C PHE A 90 19.96 -18.74 -6.85
N THR A 91 20.85 -19.71 -6.67
CA THR A 91 20.65 -20.84 -5.73
C THR A 91 21.25 -20.59 -4.34
N GLU A 92 22.29 -19.77 -4.21
CA GLU A 92 22.95 -19.46 -2.93
C GLU A 92 22.82 -18.01 -2.49
N ASP A 93 22.34 -17.10 -3.36
CA ASP A 93 22.04 -15.70 -3.03
C ASP A 93 20.75 -15.26 -3.75
N SER A 94 20.31 -14.05 -3.46
CA SER A 94 19.19 -13.44 -4.22
C SER A 94 19.75 -12.66 -5.41
N PRO A 95 19.16 -12.82 -6.62
CA PRO A 95 19.55 -12.02 -7.77
C PRO A 95 19.20 -10.53 -7.62
N TYR A 96 18.33 -10.19 -6.66
CA TYR A 96 17.86 -8.82 -6.42
C TYR A 96 18.69 -8.13 -5.36
N GLU A 97 19.32 -7.02 -5.74
CA GLU A 97 20.13 -6.21 -4.82
C GLU A 97 19.31 -5.66 -3.65
N GLU A 98 18.06 -5.31 -3.90
CA GLU A 98 17.10 -4.85 -2.90
C GLU A 98 16.87 -5.91 -1.80
N VAL A 99 16.72 -7.17 -2.21
CA VAL A 99 16.54 -8.28 -1.27
C VAL A 99 17.83 -8.52 -0.48
N ARG A 100 19.00 -8.53 -1.16
CA ARG A 100 20.30 -8.68 -0.47
C ARG A 100 20.57 -7.57 0.56
N ALA A 101 20.13 -6.33 0.27
CA ALA A 101 20.27 -5.20 1.20
C ALA A 101 19.40 -5.34 2.47
N ALA A 102 18.21 -5.92 2.32
CA ALA A 102 17.20 -6.00 3.39
C ALA A 102 17.18 -7.33 4.14
N VAL A 103 17.51 -8.46 3.48
CA VAL A 103 17.28 -9.82 3.97
C VAL A 103 18.59 -10.59 4.04
N ARG A 104 18.84 -11.28 5.17
CA ARG A 104 20.03 -12.13 5.33
C ARG A 104 19.77 -13.56 4.84
N ASN A 105 20.79 -14.18 4.25
CA ASN A 105 20.78 -15.56 3.78
C ASN A 105 21.19 -16.55 4.89
N THR A 106 20.78 -16.30 6.12
CA THR A 106 21.08 -17.13 7.28
C THR A 106 19.83 -17.48 8.06
N ASP A 107 19.81 -18.67 8.64
CA ASP A 107 18.75 -19.10 9.56
C ASP A 107 19.40 -19.61 10.83
N GLY A 108 19.18 -18.92 11.95
CA GLY A 108 19.72 -19.28 13.25
C GLY A 108 19.08 -20.50 13.92
N GLY A 109 18.06 -21.10 13.30
CA GLY A 109 17.34 -22.25 13.88
C GLY A 109 16.57 -21.93 15.18
N GLU A 110 16.35 -20.65 15.48
CA GLU A 110 15.67 -20.18 16.69
C GLU A 110 14.22 -20.65 16.77
N VAL A 111 13.74 -20.88 18.00
CA VAL A 111 12.35 -21.26 18.25
C VAL A 111 11.44 -20.03 18.10
N ALA A 112 10.45 -20.13 17.23
CA ALA A 112 9.46 -19.07 16.99
C ALA A 112 8.21 -19.23 17.87
N ASN A 113 7.83 -20.47 18.19
CA ASN A 113 6.60 -20.80 18.93
C ASN A 113 6.86 -20.83 20.43
N THR A 114 6.75 -19.69 21.10
CA THR A 114 6.99 -19.56 22.54
C THR A 114 5.81 -18.90 23.24
N VAL A 115 5.62 -19.23 24.52
CA VAL A 115 4.58 -18.59 25.37
C VAL A 115 4.75 -17.08 25.39
N ARG A 116 5.99 -16.60 25.46
CA ARG A 116 6.31 -15.17 25.42
C ARG A 116 5.79 -14.49 24.15
N ALA A 117 6.03 -15.08 22.97
CA ALA A 117 5.58 -14.52 21.70
C ALA A 117 4.04 -14.42 21.65
N TRP A 118 3.34 -15.46 22.10
CA TRP A 118 1.87 -15.46 22.12
C TRP A 118 1.30 -14.47 23.13
N VAL A 119 1.81 -14.41 24.34
CA VAL A 119 1.30 -13.51 25.40
C VAL A 119 1.52 -12.03 24.99
N LEU A 120 2.75 -11.69 24.58
CA LEU A 120 3.03 -10.31 24.12
C LEU A 120 2.28 -9.97 22.86
N GLY A 121 2.19 -10.91 21.90
CA GLY A 121 1.42 -10.72 20.68
C GLY A 121 -0.05 -10.44 20.98
N MET A 122 -0.73 -11.28 21.75
CA MET A 122 -2.15 -11.09 22.10
C MET A 122 -2.39 -9.85 22.96
N PHE A 123 -1.44 -9.45 23.81
CA PHE A 123 -1.49 -8.20 24.56
C PHE A 123 -1.53 -7.00 23.62
N PHE A 124 -0.59 -6.94 22.65
CA PHE A 124 -0.57 -5.86 21.67
C PHE A 124 -1.76 -5.88 20.70
N VAL A 125 -2.23 -7.07 20.31
CA VAL A 125 -3.46 -7.23 19.52
C VAL A 125 -4.66 -6.60 20.25
N THR A 126 -4.81 -6.89 21.55
CA THR A 126 -5.94 -6.38 22.35
C THR A 126 -5.92 -4.85 22.44
N ILE A 127 -4.78 -4.30 22.87
CA ILE A 127 -4.64 -2.86 23.06
C ILE A 127 -4.69 -2.12 21.71
N GLY A 128 -3.93 -2.58 20.72
CA GLY A 128 -3.81 -1.91 19.43
C GLY A 128 -5.12 -1.92 18.64
N SER A 129 -5.82 -3.06 18.59
CA SER A 129 -7.12 -3.17 17.91
C SER A 129 -8.18 -2.29 18.58
N GLY A 130 -8.20 -2.29 19.91
CA GLY A 130 -9.16 -1.47 20.68
C GLY A 130 -8.92 0.02 20.49
N LEU A 131 -7.66 0.46 20.62
CA LEU A 131 -7.30 1.87 20.44
C LEU A 131 -7.57 2.36 19.02
N ASN A 132 -7.16 1.58 18.01
CA ASN A 132 -7.39 1.98 16.61
C ASN A 132 -8.87 2.02 16.26
N MET A 133 -9.68 1.08 16.73
CA MET A 133 -11.12 1.14 16.53
C MET A 133 -11.73 2.37 17.20
N PHE A 134 -11.37 2.66 18.44
CA PHE A 134 -11.87 3.82 19.17
C PHE A 134 -11.48 5.14 18.52
N LEU A 135 -10.21 5.30 18.15
CA LEU A 135 -9.68 6.54 17.58
C LEU A 135 -10.06 6.73 16.12
N SER A 136 -10.36 5.67 15.37
CA SER A 136 -10.88 5.78 14.01
C SER A 136 -12.26 6.43 13.91
N MET A 137 -13.06 6.35 14.98
CA MET A 137 -14.36 7.01 15.04
C MET A 137 -14.27 8.52 15.32
N ARG A 138 -13.09 9.04 15.64
CA ARG A 138 -12.85 10.46 15.94
C ARG A 138 -12.28 11.22 14.74
N SER A 139 -12.51 12.53 14.67
CA SER A 139 -11.89 13.42 13.69
C SER A 139 -10.94 14.42 14.40
N PRO A 140 -9.66 14.56 13.97
CA PRO A 140 -8.99 13.71 12.99
C PRO A 140 -8.80 12.27 13.49
N ALA A 141 -8.93 11.30 12.59
CA ALA A 141 -8.68 9.89 12.91
C ALA A 141 -7.18 9.68 13.14
N ILE A 142 -6.84 8.93 14.20
CA ILE A 142 -5.46 8.53 14.48
C ILE A 142 -5.35 7.02 14.38
N ASN A 143 -4.29 6.59 13.76
CA ASN A 143 -3.96 5.19 13.59
C ASN A 143 -2.59 4.90 14.22
N PHE A 144 -2.52 3.85 15.04
CA PHE A 144 -1.28 3.29 15.57
C PHE A 144 -0.85 2.15 14.64
N PRO A 145 0.15 2.34 13.77
CA PRO A 145 0.58 1.28 12.87
C PRO A 145 1.40 0.21 13.60
N ALA A 146 1.49 -0.97 13.01
CA ALA A 146 2.17 -2.12 13.60
C ALA A 146 3.68 -1.91 13.86
N ILE A 147 4.32 -0.93 13.22
CA ILE A 147 5.72 -0.57 13.51
C ILE A 147 5.90 -0.09 14.96
N VAL A 148 4.88 0.52 15.57
CA VAL A 148 4.91 0.90 16.98
C VAL A 148 5.01 -0.35 17.87
N VAL A 149 4.27 -1.39 17.53
CA VAL A 149 4.36 -2.67 18.25
C VAL A 149 5.72 -3.33 18.02
N LEU A 150 6.24 -3.30 16.81
CA LEU A 150 7.59 -3.80 16.54
C LEU A 150 8.62 -3.13 17.45
N LEU A 151 8.55 -1.81 17.62
CA LEU A 151 9.48 -1.07 18.50
C LEU A 151 9.26 -1.35 19.98
N LEU A 152 8.01 -1.43 20.43
CA LEU A 152 7.68 -1.64 21.86
C LEU A 152 7.88 -3.09 22.30
N SER A 153 7.67 -4.05 21.42
CA SER A 153 7.82 -5.47 21.75
C SER A 153 9.27 -5.86 22.00
N TYR A 154 10.25 -5.17 21.40
CA TYR A 154 11.66 -5.45 21.63
C TYR A 154 12.09 -5.23 23.10
N PRO A 155 11.93 -4.03 23.70
CA PRO A 155 12.29 -3.83 25.10
C PRO A 155 11.45 -4.70 26.05
N LEU A 156 10.16 -4.93 25.76
CA LEU A 156 9.30 -5.77 26.58
C LEU A 156 9.71 -7.26 26.50
N GLY A 157 10.06 -7.75 25.32
CA GLY A 157 10.59 -9.10 25.13
C GLY A 157 11.93 -9.32 25.86
N CYS A 158 12.82 -8.30 25.82
CA CYS A 158 14.07 -8.32 26.56
C CYS A 158 13.85 -8.23 28.08
N LEU A 159 12.88 -7.45 28.55
CA LEU A 159 12.50 -7.36 29.95
C LEU A 159 11.94 -8.72 30.43
N TRP A 160 11.05 -9.33 29.64
CA TRP A 160 10.51 -10.65 29.93
C TRP A 160 11.62 -11.70 30.08
N ALA A 161 12.60 -11.72 29.17
CA ALA A 161 13.75 -12.62 29.22
C ALA A 161 14.59 -12.48 30.50
N LYS A 162 14.62 -11.29 31.09
CA LYS A 162 15.36 -11.01 32.34
C LYS A 162 14.57 -11.30 33.60
N THR A 163 13.24 -11.16 33.55
CA THR A 163 12.40 -11.24 34.77
C THR A 163 11.72 -12.58 34.97
N MET A 164 11.37 -13.28 33.87
CA MET A 164 10.63 -14.53 33.96
C MET A 164 11.55 -15.75 34.19
N PRO A 165 11.09 -16.73 34.99
CA PRO A 165 11.88 -17.92 35.26
C PRO A 165 12.01 -18.83 34.03
N THR A 166 13.16 -19.47 33.89
CA THR A 166 13.45 -20.44 32.80
C THR A 166 13.00 -21.87 33.14
N ARG A 167 12.21 -22.05 34.20
CA ARG A 167 11.70 -23.35 34.63
C ARG A 167 10.84 -23.98 33.53
N VAL A 168 11.11 -25.26 33.26
CA VAL A 168 10.29 -26.09 32.36
C VAL A 168 9.13 -26.69 33.15
N PHE A 169 7.94 -26.55 32.61
CA PHE A 169 6.69 -27.11 33.12
C PHE A 169 6.26 -28.25 32.21
N ASN A 170 5.70 -29.31 32.77
CA ASN A 170 5.08 -30.38 31.99
C ASN A 170 3.57 -30.40 32.31
N THR A 171 2.74 -30.18 31.31
CA THR A 171 1.29 -30.20 31.46
C THR A 171 0.71 -31.15 30.41
N PHE A 172 0.06 -32.21 30.84
CA PHE A 172 -0.51 -33.24 29.98
C PHE A 172 0.49 -33.86 28.97
N GLY A 173 1.75 -34.02 29.38
CA GLY A 173 2.80 -34.57 28.51
C GLY A 173 3.45 -33.59 27.54
N VAL A 174 3.05 -32.34 27.57
CA VAL A 174 3.67 -31.25 26.78
C VAL A 174 4.61 -30.44 27.67
N GLU A 175 5.88 -30.39 27.31
CA GLU A 175 6.87 -29.54 27.98
C GLU A 175 6.80 -28.12 27.45
N TRP A 176 6.71 -27.14 28.35
CA TRP A 176 6.69 -25.73 28.01
C TRP A 176 7.42 -24.90 29.06
N THR A 177 7.88 -23.72 28.67
CA THR A 177 8.54 -22.76 29.55
C THR A 177 8.03 -21.36 29.32
N LEU A 178 7.99 -20.55 30.38
CA LEU A 178 7.68 -19.14 30.29
C LEU A 178 8.81 -18.33 29.64
N ASN A 179 10.03 -18.84 29.72
CA ASN A 179 11.21 -18.12 29.24
C ASN A 179 12.18 -19.09 28.57
N THR A 180 12.30 -18.99 27.26
CA THR A 180 13.22 -19.80 26.44
C THR A 180 14.66 -19.25 26.42
N GLY A 181 14.96 -18.21 27.20
CA GLY A 181 16.25 -17.54 27.20
C GLY A 181 16.20 -16.15 26.52
N PRO A 182 17.25 -15.73 25.79
CA PRO A 182 17.27 -14.44 25.11
C PRO A 182 16.09 -14.22 24.18
N PHE A 183 15.64 -12.98 24.03
CA PHE A 183 14.56 -12.65 23.09
C PHE A 183 15.06 -12.77 21.65
N THR A 184 14.45 -13.67 20.88
CA THR A 184 14.91 -14.02 19.54
C THR A 184 14.25 -13.17 18.46
N ILE A 185 14.88 -13.11 17.29
CA ILE A 185 14.34 -12.42 16.12
C ILE A 185 13.00 -13.06 15.66
N LYS A 186 12.91 -14.39 15.68
CA LYS A 186 11.69 -15.10 15.22
C LYS A 186 10.50 -14.85 16.13
N GLU A 187 10.69 -14.81 17.46
CA GLU A 187 9.63 -14.42 18.40
C GLU A 187 9.15 -13.00 18.13
N HIS A 188 10.09 -12.09 17.90
CA HIS A 188 9.79 -10.70 17.58
C HIS A 188 8.96 -10.57 16.30
N VAL A 189 9.32 -11.34 15.27
CA VAL A 189 8.56 -11.41 14.01
C VAL A 189 7.15 -11.95 14.23
N VAL A 190 6.97 -13.02 15.03
CA VAL A 190 5.63 -13.56 15.34
C VAL A 190 4.74 -12.52 16.01
N ILE A 191 5.26 -11.78 17.00
CA ILE A 191 4.52 -10.69 17.64
C ILE A 191 4.11 -9.62 16.62
N THR A 192 5.02 -9.25 15.72
CA THR A 192 4.75 -8.25 14.67
C THR A 192 3.76 -8.75 13.64
N LEU A 193 3.81 -10.04 13.25
CA LEU A 193 2.82 -10.64 12.35
C LEU A 193 1.42 -10.62 12.96
N MET A 194 1.29 -10.95 14.25
CA MET A 194 0.01 -10.83 14.97
C MET A 194 -0.48 -9.37 14.96
N ALA A 195 0.41 -8.41 15.17
CA ALA A 195 0.09 -7.00 15.12
C ALA A 195 -0.33 -6.54 13.72
N ASN A 196 0.38 -6.94 12.66
CA ASN A 196 0.08 -6.54 11.29
C ASN A 196 -1.35 -6.91 10.87
N VAL A 197 -1.81 -8.11 11.22
CA VAL A 197 -3.14 -8.61 10.81
C VAL A 197 -4.28 -8.07 11.70
N SER A 198 -3.99 -7.41 12.80
CA SER A 198 -4.97 -7.11 13.84
C SER A 198 -5.06 -5.65 14.26
N ILE A 199 -3.94 -4.92 14.28
CA ILE A 199 -3.90 -3.54 14.81
C ILE A 199 -4.62 -2.57 13.86
N GLY A 200 -4.48 -2.70 12.54
CA GLY A 200 -5.39 -2.04 11.64
C GLY A 200 -6.81 -2.53 11.91
N TYR A 201 -7.74 -1.62 12.21
CA TYR A 201 -9.13 -2.05 12.37
C TYR A 201 -9.64 -2.66 11.06
N ALA A 202 -10.51 -3.67 11.17
CA ALA A 202 -11.07 -4.33 10.00
C ALA A 202 -11.90 -3.34 9.20
N TYR A 203 -11.54 -3.12 7.93
CA TYR A 203 -12.19 -2.08 7.11
C TYR A 203 -13.70 -2.31 6.90
N SER A 204 -14.20 -3.53 7.12
CA SER A 204 -15.64 -3.84 7.18
C SER A 204 -16.36 -3.16 8.35
N THR A 205 -15.66 -2.73 9.41
CA THR A 205 -16.27 -1.96 10.51
C THR A 205 -16.73 -0.57 10.06
N ASP A 206 -16.14 0.02 9.03
CA ASP A 206 -16.62 1.27 8.45
C ASP A 206 -18.02 1.10 7.80
N ALA A 207 -18.27 -0.05 7.17
CA ALA A 207 -19.60 -0.39 6.67
C ALA A 207 -20.60 -0.61 7.83
N LEU A 208 -20.16 -1.23 8.94
CA LEU A 208 -20.98 -1.38 10.14
C LEU A 208 -21.29 -0.04 10.80
N LEU A 209 -20.34 0.89 10.85
CA LEU A 209 -20.57 2.26 11.33
C LEU A 209 -21.58 3.00 10.46
N ALA A 210 -21.53 2.84 9.14
CA ALA A 210 -22.52 3.40 8.22
C ALA A 210 -23.91 2.77 8.44
N LEU A 211 -23.99 1.48 8.77
CA LEU A 211 -25.25 0.80 9.06
C LEU A 211 -25.83 1.24 10.40
N GLN A 212 -25.04 1.24 11.48
CA GLN A 212 -25.53 1.39 12.86
C GLN A 212 -25.52 2.84 13.36
N GLY A 213 -24.79 3.74 12.71
CA GLY A 213 -24.71 5.15 13.11
C GLY A 213 -26.07 5.84 12.94
N LYS A 214 -26.58 6.49 13.99
CA LYS A 214 -27.88 7.20 13.97
C LYS A 214 -28.02 8.25 12.86
N PRO A 215 -27.00 9.06 12.54
CA PRO A 215 -27.12 10.02 11.43
C PRO A 215 -27.02 9.37 10.04
N PHE A 216 -26.85 8.05 9.96
CA PHE A 216 -26.72 7.29 8.73
C PHE A 216 -27.96 6.38 8.53
N TYR A 217 -27.78 5.06 8.36
CA TYR A 217 -28.91 4.16 8.15
C TYR A 217 -29.69 3.82 9.42
N ASP A 218 -29.09 3.91 10.59
CA ASP A 218 -29.66 3.52 11.90
C ASP A 218 -30.23 2.08 11.92
N ILE A 219 -29.58 1.18 11.19
CA ILE A 219 -29.94 -0.24 11.09
C ILE A 219 -29.01 -1.06 11.95
N ASN A 220 -29.54 -1.69 13.00
CA ASN A 220 -28.76 -2.54 13.90
C ASN A 220 -29.20 -4.00 13.78
N PHE A 221 -28.43 -4.82 13.07
CA PHE A 221 -28.66 -6.26 12.97
C PHE A 221 -28.15 -7.06 14.18
N GLY A 222 -27.56 -6.39 15.18
CA GLY A 222 -27.05 -6.98 16.40
C GLY A 222 -25.62 -7.49 16.34
N TRP A 223 -25.14 -7.96 17.51
CA TRP A 223 -23.76 -8.42 17.68
C TRP A 223 -23.37 -9.60 16.78
N GLY A 224 -24.29 -10.56 16.60
CA GLY A 224 -24.07 -11.75 15.79
C GLY A 224 -23.73 -11.40 14.33
N PHE A 225 -24.53 -10.49 13.73
CA PHE A 225 -24.26 -9.99 12.40
C PHE A 225 -22.89 -9.32 12.33
N SER A 226 -22.63 -8.36 13.21
CA SER A 226 -21.37 -7.57 13.19
C SER A 226 -20.13 -8.44 13.31
N LEU A 227 -20.15 -9.43 14.23
CA LEU A 227 -19.04 -10.36 14.41
C LEU A 227 -18.84 -11.26 13.19
N VAL A 228 -19.90 -11.95 12.72
CA VAL A 228 -19.77 -12.93 11.64
C VAL A 228 -19.45 -12.26 10.31
N PHE A 229 -20.04 -11.09 10.05
CA PHE A 229 -19.77 -10.28 8.86
C PHE A 229 -18.32 -9.83 8.78
N THR A 230 -17.79 -9.25 9.86
CA THR A 230 -16.41 -8.81 9.93
C THR A 230 -15.45 -9.99 9.88
N LEU A 231 -15.71 -11.04 10.66
CA LEU A 231 -14.88 -12.24 10.73
C LEU A 231 -14.78 -12.94 9.37
N SER A 232 -15.93 -13.12 8.68
CA SER A 232 -15.94 -13.77 7.37
C SER A 232 -15.08 -13.03 6.35
N SER A 233 -15.16 -11.69 6.28
CA SER A 233 -14.36 -10.89 5.35
C SER A 233 -12.86 -11.00 5.62
N GLN A 234 -12.44 -11.00 6.91
CA GLN A 234 -11.03 -11.14 7.29
C GLN A 234 -10.49 -12.54 6.97
N LEU A 235 -11.21 -13.58 7.34
CA LEU A 235 -10.78 -14.98 7.15
C LEU A 235 -10.77 -15.39 5.67
N ILE A 236 -11.67 -14.87 4.83
CA ILE A 236 -11.58 -15.07 3.37
C ILE A 236 -10.28 -14.46 2.87
N GLY A 237 -9.89 -13.26 3.31
CA GLY A 237 -8.62 -12.62 2.94
C GLY A 237 -7.40 -13.48 3.29
N ILE A 238 -7.33 -14.01 4.52
CA ILE A 238 -6.25 -14.91 4.95
C ILE A 238 -6.23 -16.19 4.09
N SER A 239 -7.38 -16.78 3.81
CA SER A 239 -7.47 -18.00 3.02
C SER A 239 -7.00 -17.79 1.58
N LEU A 240 -7.38 -16.68 0.94
CA LEU A 240 -6.93 -16.32 -0.40
C LEU A 240 -5.42 -16.10 -0.44
N ALA A 241 -4.84 -15.36 0.51
CA ALA A 241 -3.40 -15.18 0.60
C ALA A 241 -2.66 -16.51 0.64
N GLY A 242 -3.12 -17.44 1.49
CA GLY A 242 -2.52 -18.75 1.61
C GLY A 242 -2.69 -19.64 0.38
N MET A 243 -3.88 -19.64 -0.26
CA MET A 243 -4.14 -20.40 -1.48
C MET A 243 -3.28 -19.92 -2.66
N PHE A 244 -3.07 -18.61 -2.76
CA PHE A 244 -2.28 -18.00 -3.84
C PHE A 244 -0.80 -17.76 -3.50
N ARG A 245 -0.30 -18.26 -2.35
CA ARG A 245 1.10 -18.09 -1.93
C ARG A 245 2.12 -18.60 -2.96
N ARG A 246 1.75 -19.63 -3.75
CA ARG A 246 2.59 -20.18 -4.82
C ARG A 246 2.87 -19.18 -5.94
N PHE A 247 1.98 -18.21 -6.15
CA PHE A 247 2.09 -17.18 -7.17
C PHE A 247 2.61 -15.86 -6.62
N LEU A 248 2.26 -15.52 -5.37
CA LEU A 248 2.50 -14.21 -4.80
C LEU A 248 3.62 -14.17 -3.75
N VAL A 249 3.99 -15.32 -3.15
CA VAL A 249 4.95 -15.36 -2.03
C VAL A 249 6.22 -16.11 -2.40
N TRP A 250 6.10 -17.31 -2.97
CA TRP A 250 7.26 -18.18 -3.22
C TRP A 250 8.20 -17.69 -4.32
N PRO A 251 7.73 -17.11 -5.44
CA PRO A 251 8.63 -16.66 -6.48
C PRO A 251 9.61 -15.58 -5.98
N SER A 252 10.85 -15.65 -6.44
CA SER A 252 11.90 -14.67 -6.13
C SER A 252 11.55 -13.28 -6.66
N ALA A 253 10.91 -13.19 -7.84
CA ALA A 253 10.44 -11.95 -8.44
C ALA A 253 9.37 -11.21 -7.61
N MET A 254 8.64 -11.92 -6.73
CA MET A 254 7.64 -11.33 -5.83
C MET A 254 8.33 -10.80 -4.57
N MET A 255 8.97 -9.62 -4.67
CA MET A 255 9.86 -9.10 -3.64
C MET A 255 9.13 -8.51 -2.43
N TRP A 256 7.95 -7.92 -2.62
CA TRP A 256 7.20 -7.18 -1.57
C TRP A 256 8.04 -6.10 -0.90
N PRO A 257 8.36 -5.01 -1.59
CA PRO A 257 9.30 -4.00 -1.10
C PRO A 257 8.90 -3.37 0.23
N ASN A 258 7.60 -3.26 0.55
CA ASN A 258 7.08 -2.76 1.82
C ASN A 258 7.51 -3.60 3.05
N GLN A 259 8.03 -4.82 2.86
CA GLN A 259 8.56 -5.62 3.96
C GLN A 259 10.04 -5.36 4.25
N PHE A 260 10.78 -4.69 3.35
CA PHE A 260 12.22 -4.47 3.50
C PHE A 260 12.59 -3.56 4.68
N SER A 261 11.79 -2.53 4.95
CA SER A 261 12.00 -1.68 6.14
C SER A 261 11.83 -2.48 7.43
N LYS A 262 10.80 -3.32 7.52
CA LYS A 262 10.55 -4.18 8.69
C LYS A 262 11.67 -5.20 8.88
N THR A 263 12.09 -5.90 7.82
CA THR A 263 13.21 -6.88 7.90
C THR A 263 14.50 -6.22 8.33
N SER A 264 14.84 -5.07 7.74
CA SER A 264 16.03 -4.31 8.10
C SER A 264 15.98 -3.80 9.55
N LEU A 265 14.79 -3.41 10.03
CA LEU A 265 14.60 -2.97 11.41
C LEU A 265 14.75 -4.12 12.41
N PHE A 266 14.24 -5.31 12.12
CA PHE A 266 14.49 -6.50 12.96
C PHE A 266 15.97 -6.76 13.13
N TYR A 267 16.74 -6.76 12.03
CA TYR A 267 18.19 -6.95 12.10
C TYR A 267 18.87 -5.79 12.83
N ALA A 268 18.44 -4.54 12.61
CA ALA A 268 19.01 -3.39 13.31
C ALA A 268 18.82 -3.46 14.82
N LEU A 269 17.65 -3.91 15.31
CA LEU A 269 17.37 -4.01 16.76
C LEU A 269 18.12 -5.16 17.44
N HIS A 270 18.23 -6.31 16.76
CA HIS A 270 18.85 -7.51 17.33
C HIS A 270 20.36 -7.59 17.11
N ASP A 271 20.91 -6.93 16.08
CA ASP A 271 22.33 -6.91 15.77
C ASP A 271 22.94 -5.53 16.03
N LYS A 272 23.74 -5.45 17.10
CA LYS A 272 24.42 -4.20 17.51
C LYS A 272 25.85 -4.10 16.98
N SER A 273 26.28 -5.02 16.13
CA SER A 273 27.63 -5.02 15.56
C SER A 273 27.86 -3.75 14.74
N LYS A 274 29.13 -3.35 14.62
CA LYS A 274 29.52 -2.25 13.74
C LYS A 274 29.38 -2.69 12.29
N SER A 275 28.99 -1.76 11.43
CA SER A 275 29.00 -1.99 9.99
C SER A 275 30.45 -2.09 9.47
N ASP A 276 30.64 -2.96 8.50
CA ASP A 276 31.93 -3.06 7.79
C ASP A 276 32.14 -1.79 6.95
N SER A 277 33.25 -1.11 7.19
CA SER A 277 33.62 0.12 6.51
C SER A 277 33.79 -0.09 4.99
N SER A 278 34.27 -1.24 4.56
CA SER A 278 34.46 -1.57 3.14
C SER A 278 33.11 -1.73 2.42
N ALA A 279 32.16 -2.43 3.06
CA ALA A 279 30.84 -2.67 2.52
C ALA A 279 29.92 -1.43 2.59
N ALA A 280 30.13 -0.52 3.55
CA ALA A 280 29.28 0.62 3.82
C ALA A 280 29.85 1.97 3.32
N SER A 281 30.64 2.00 2.27
CA SER A 281 31.26 3.23 1.71
C SER A 281 31.96 4.09 2.75
N GLY A 282 32.72 3.47 3.66
CA GLY A 282 33.49 4.13 4.73
C GLY A 282 32.73 4.37 6.03
N TRP A 283 31.44 4.04 6.13
CA TRP A 283 30.66 4.20 7.36
C TRP A 283 30.87 2.99 8.30
N THR A 284 31.09 3.29 9.59
CA THR A 284 31.36 2.26 10.63
C THR A 284 30.27 2.21 11.71
N ILE A 285 29.23 3.04 11.58
CA ILE A 285 28.18 3.13 12.58
C ILE A 285 27.29 1.87 12.54
N SER A 286 26.90 1.31 13.68
CA SER A 286 26.00 0.17 13.68
C SER A 286 24.60 0.57 13.20
N ARG A 287 23.91 -0.33 12.49
CA ARG A 287 22.51 -0.13 12.03
C ARG A 287 21.60 0.26 13.20
N TYR A 288 21.80 -0.31 14.39
CA TYR A 288 21.08 0.03 15.63
C TYR A 288 21.22 1.52 15.99
N ARG A 289 22.47 2.04 16.09
CA ARG A 289 22.69 3.46 16.44
C ARG A 289 22.20 4.39 15.35
N TYR A 290 22.42 4.02 14.10
CA TYR A 290 21.98 4.79 12.95
C TYR A 290 20.46 4.95 12.94
N PHE A 291 19.71 3.87 13.16
CA PHE A 291 18.25 3.90 13.27
C PHE A 291 17.78 4.93 14.31
N PHE A 292 18.33 4.89 15.53
CA PHE A 292 17.92 5.83 16.57
C PHE A 292 18.30 7.28 16.27
N TYR A 293 19.42 7.53 15.56
CA TYR A 293 19.74 8.90 15.12
C TYR A 293 18.73 9.40 14.10
N VAL A 294 18.35 8.61 13.12
CA VAL A 294 17.32 8.98 12.14
C VAL A 294 15.96 9.18 12.81
N LEU A 295 15.55 8.27 13.69
CA LEU A 295 14.29 8.36 14.43
C LEU A 295 14.22 9.65 15.25
N ILE A 296 15.23 9.94 16.07
CA ILE A 296 15.25 11.15 16.94
C ILE A 296 15.32 12.40 16.07
N SER A 297 16.10 12.41 14.99
CA SER A 297 16.17 13.55 14.07
C SER A 297 14.83 13.84 13.45
N MET A 298 14.11 12.80 12.99
CA MET A 298 12.78 12.95 12.39
C MET A 298 11.74 13.35 13.43
N PHE A 299 11.79 12.77 14.63
CA PHE A 299 10.92 13.15 15.75
C PHE A 299 11.04 14.64 16.08
N CYS A 300 12.26 15.17 16.17
CA CYS A 300 12.47 16.60 16.43
C CYS A 300 12.10 17.47 15.22
N TYR A 301 12.44 17.02 14.02
CA TYR A 301 12.19 17.77 12.79
C TYR A 301 10.70 17.98 12.53
N TYR A 302 9.87 16.97 12.77
CA TYR A 302 8.45 17.01 12.41
C TYR A 302 7.65 18.09 13.18
N TRP A 303 8.17 18.56 14.31
CA TRP A 303 7.56 19.71 15.01
C TRP A 303 7.56 20.99 14.17
N LEU A 304 8.48 21.11 13.18
CA LEU A 304 8.50 22.26 12.27
C LEU A 304 7.26 22.26 11.36
N PRO A 305 7.07 21.30 10.44
CA PRO A 305 5.90 21.32 9.56
C PRO A 305 4.59 21.00 10.29
N GLY A 306 4.63 20.22 11.37
CA GLY A 306 3.43 19.78 12.09
C GLY A 306 2.81 20.84 13.00
N VAL A 307 3.62 21.76 13.56
CA VAL A 307 3.15 22.73 14.57
C VAL A 307 3.67 24.13 14.32
N ILE A 308 4.99 24.30 14.15
CA ILE A 308 5.63 25.62 14.15
C ILE A 308 5.35 26.37 12.85
N TRP A 309 5.47 25.70 11.71
CA TRP A 309 5.28 26.28 10.39
C TRP A 309 4.57 25.31 9.44
N GLN A 310 3.25 25.29 9.49
CA GLN A 310 2.42 24.37 8.69
C GLN A 310 2.49 24.63 7.18
N GLY A 311 2.85 25.85 6.76
CA GLY A 311 3.09 26.17 5.36
C GLY A 311 4.24 25.38 4.71
N LEU A 312 5.10 24.71 5.51
CA LEU A 312 6.12 23.79 4.99
C LEU A 312 5.53 22.48 4.48
N SER A 313 4.37 22.06 4.99
CA SER A 313 3.70 20.83 4.52
C SER A 313 3.22 20.97 3.08
N VAL A 314 2.73 22.16 2.71
CA VAL A 314 2.36 22.51 1.32
C VAL A 314 3.07 23.81 0.96
N PHE A 315 4.31 23.68 0.45
CA PHE A 315 5.13 24.84 0.14
C PHE A 315 4.82 25.42 -1.23
N ALA A 316 3.57 25.85 -1.40
CA ALA A 316 3.05 26.42 -2.65
C ALA A 316 3.32 27.93 -2.76
N PHE A 317 4.57 28.37 -2.61
CA PHE A 317 4.97 29.79 -2.49
C PHE A 317 4.47 30.68 -3.63
N VAL A 318 4.24 30.11 -4.83
CA VAL A 318 3.67 30.86 -5.96
C VAL A 318 2.26 31.35 -5.67
N THR A 319 1.47 30.59 -4.93
CA THR A 319 0.11 30.98 -4.54
C THR A 319 0.11 32.06 -3.48
N TRP A 320 1.15 32.14 -2.65
CA TRP A 320 1.29 33.17 -1.61
C TRP A 320 1.58 34.54 -2.21
N ILE A 321 2.24 34.62 -3.39
CA ILE A 321 2.54 35.86 -4.10
C ILE A 321 1.24 36.48 -4.65
N ARG A 322 0.32 35.67 -5.15
CA ARG A 322 -0.97 36.10 -5.72
C ARG A 322 -2.10 35.20 -5.23
N PRO A 323 -2.53 35.31 -3.96
CA PRO A 323 -3.45 34.37 -3.33
C PRO A 323 -4.83 34.29 -3.99
N ASN A 324 -5.27 35.38 -4.63
CA ASN A 324 -6.58 35.50 -5.28
C ASN A 324 -6.54 35.23 -6.81
N ASN A 325 -5.41 34.80 -7.37
CA ASN A 325 -5.35 34.46 -8.79
C ASN A 325 -5.73 32.99 -9.00
N VAL A 326 -6.86 32.76 -9.64
CA VAL A 326 -7.42 31.42 -9.86
C VAL A 326 -6.45 30.51 -10.61
N VAL A 327 -5.88 30.97 -11.73
CA VAL A 327 -4.99 30.15 -12.57
C VAL A 327 -3.72 29.75 -11.84
N LEU A 328 -3.10 30.68 -11.08
CA LEU A 328 -1.91 30.36 -10.29
C LEU A 328 -2.22 29.36 -9.18
N ASN A 329 -3.36 29.51 -8.50
CA ASN A 329 -3.79 28.55 -7.49
C ASN A 329 -4.10 27.19 -8.09
N GLN A 330 -4.72 27.11 -9.27
CA GLN A 330 -4.98 25.85 -9.96
C GLN A 330 -3.71 25.14 -10.44
N LEU A 331 -2.73 25.86 -10.97
CA LEU A 331 -1.52 25.25 -11.53
C LEU A 331 -0.47 24.93 -10.45
N PHE A 332 -0.30 25.81 -9.46
CA PHE A 332 0.78 25.70 -8.46
C PHE A 332 0.29 25.38 -7.05
N GLY A 333 -1.01 25.38 -6.82
CA GLY A 333 -1.61 25.00 -5.54
C GLY A 333 -1.31 23.54 -5.17
N GLY A 334 -1.17 23.24 -3.90
CA GLY A 334 -0.83 21.92 -3.39
C GLY A 334 -1.99 21.21 -2.68
N PHE A 335 -3.09 21.91 -2.37
CA PHE A 335 -4.30 21.34 -1.78
C PHE A 335 -5.29 20.89 -2.86
N THR A 336 -5.65 21.78 -3.77
CA THR A 336 -6.63 21.57 -4.83
C THR A 336 -6.07 21.78 -6.23
N GLY A 337 -4.83 22.27 -6.34
CA GLY A 337 -4.12 22.52 -7.59
C GLY A 337 -3.29 21.33 -8.07
N LEU A 338 -2.61 21.53 -9.20
CA LEU A 338 -1.80 20.51 -9.88
C LEU A 338 -0.35 20.44 -9.38
N SER A 339 0.07 21.34 -8.50
CA SER A 339 1.43 21.37 -7.92
C SER A 339 2.54 21.24 -8.97
N LEU A 340 2.53 22.07 -10.01
CA LEU A 340 3.56 22.01 -11.07
C LEU A 340 4.97 22.25 -10.54
N ILE A 341 5.12 22.89 -9.37
CA ILE A 341 6.35 22.99 -8.59
C ILE A 341 6.13 22.24 -7.27
N PRO A 342 6.39 20.93 -7.22
CA PRO A 342 6.02 20.08 -6.10
C PRO A 342 7.07 20.16 -4.99
N ILE A 343 6.94 21.12 -4.09
CA ILE A 343 7.82 21.28 -2.93
C ILE A 343 7.04 21.00 -1.65
N THR A 344 7.53 20.05 -0.87
CA THR A 344 7.09 19.80 0.50
C THR A 344 8.27 19.48 1.39
N PHE A 345 8.19 19.91 2.63
CA PHE A 345 9.15 19.58 3.71
C PHE A 345 8.50 18.67 4.76
N ASP A 346 7.34 18.13 4.45
CA ASP A 346 6.57 17.26 5.34
C ASP A 346 6.59 15.82 4.82
N TRP A 347 7.21 14.94 5.58
CA TRP A 347 7.30 13.51 5.23
C TRP A 347 5.92 12.84 5.14
N THR A 348 4.91 13.37 5.85
CA THR A 348 3.52 12.91 5.76
C THR A 348 2.95 13.09 4.35
N TYR A 349 3.26 14.21 3.69
CA TYR A 349 2.84 14.45 2.30
C TYR A 349 3.62 13.61 1.31
N VAL A 350 4.89 13.33 1.59
CA VAL A 350 5.74 12.47 0.73
C VAL A 350 5.27 11.02 0.76
N THR A 351 4.93 10.48 1.94
CA THR A 351 4.49 9.09 2.10
C THR A 351 3.00 8.88 1.93
N ALA A 352 2.21 9.96 1.83
CA ALA A 352 0.74 9.91 1.79
C ALA A 352 0.20 8.93 0.74
N TYR A 353 -0.55 7.94 1.19
CA TYR A 353 -1.24 6.94 0.36
C TYR A 353 -0.37 6.01 -0.50
N LEU A 354 0.96 6.20 -0.56
CA LEU A 354 1.87 5.48 -1.46
C LEU A 354 2.97 4.70 -0.74
N ASP A 355 2.93 4.66 0.58
CA ASP A 355 4.01 4.14 1.43
C ASP A 355 5.33 4.93 1.27
N ASP A 356 6.39 4.51 1.97
CA ASP A 356 7.69 5.15 1.93
C ASP A 356 8.34 5.03 0.53
N PRO A 357 8.76 6.14 -0.11
CA PRO A 357 9.39 6.14 -1.43
C PRO A 357 10.73 5.39 -1.47
N LEU A 358 11.42 5.21 -0.35
CA LEU A 358 12.69 4.49 -0.31
C LEU A 358 12.50 2.97 -0.54
N LEU A 359 11.27 2.47 -0.42
CA LEU A 359 10.96 1.05 -0.57
C LEU A 359 10.70 0.66 -2.02
N ALA A 360 9.97 1.49 -2.76
CA ALA A 360 9.56 1.15 -4.13
C ALA A 360 10.74 1.18 -5.11
N PRO A 361 10.79 0.27 -6.07
CA PRO A 361 11.89 0.23 -7.06
C PRO A 361 11.82 1.41 -8.05
N THR A 362 12.97 1.74 -8.65
CA THR A 362 13.12 2.89 -9.56
C THR A 362 12.11 2.89 -10.71
N HIS A 363 11.80 1.73 -11.31
CA HIS A 363 10.84 1.64 -12.42
C HIS A 363 9.41 2.02 -11.98
N ALA A 364 9.03 1.75 -10.72
CA ALA A 364 7.74 2.15 -10.20
C ALA A 364 7.63 3.68 -10.09
N HIS A 365 8.67 4.35 -9.59
CA HIS A 365 8.71 5.82 -9.53
C HIS A 365 8.60 6.46 -10.91
N VAL A 366 9.38 5.97 -11.88
CA VAL A 366 9.36 6.52 -13.25
C VAL A 366 7.98 6.34 -13.88
N ASN A 367 7.40 5.14 -13.81
CA ASN A 367 6.09 4.87 -14.40
C ASN A 367 4.97 5.67 -13.71
N THR A 368 5.03 5.84 -12.39
CA THR A 368 4.07 6.66 -11.64
C THR A 368 4.16 8.13 -12.04
N LEU A 369 5.37 8.70 -12.12
CA LEU A 369 5.55 10.10 -12.54
C LEU A 369 5.13 10.34 -13.99
N LEU A 370 5.41 9.41 -14.89
CA LEU A 370 4.94 9.47 -16.28
C LEU A 370 3.42 9.38 -16.36
N GLY A 371 2.81 8.47 -15.59
CA GLY A 371 1.36 8.35 -15.49
C GLY A 371 0.72 9.62 -14.95
N LEU A 372 1.27 10.20 -13.88
CA LEU A 372 0.81 11.46 -13.30
C LEU A 372 0.85 12.60 -14.34
N PHE A 373 1.98 12.74 -15.02
CA PHE A 373 2.15 13.82 -15.99
C PHE A 373 1.21 13.67 -17.20
N LEU A 374 1.23 12.49 -17.84
CA LEU A 374 0.49 12.26 -19.09
C LEU A 374 -1.02 12.13 -18.86
N PHE A 375 -1.42 11.31 -17.88
CA PHE A 375 -2.82 10.94 -17.71
C PHE A 375 -3.57 11.80 -16.70
N VAL A 376 -2.88 12.49 -15.78
CA VAL A 376 -3.54 13.35 -14.79
C VAL A 376 -3.32 14.83 -15.13
N ILE A 377 -2.09 15.33 -15.13
CA ILE A 377 -1.83 16.77 -15.25
C ILE A 377 -2.32 17.28 -16.59
N ILE A 378 -1.83 16.70 -17.69
CA ILE A 378 -2.21 17.16 -19.05
C ILE A 378 -3.73 17.01 -19.28
N THR A 379 -4.30 15.87 -18.90
CA THR A 379 -5.72 15.60 -19.12
C THR A 379 -6.61 16.50 -18.26
N THR A 380 -6.25 16.74 -16.99
CA THR A 380 -7.00 17.65 -16.11
C THR A 380 -6.99 19.09 -16.64
N ILE A 381 -5.83 19.58 -17.10
CA ILE A 381 -5.74 20.88 -17.77
C ILE A 381 -6.68 20.91 -19.00
N GLY A 382 -6.58 19.89 -19.87
CA GLY A 382 -7.43 19.78 -21.05
C GLY A 382 -8.93 19.81 -20.73
N ILE A 383 -9.37 18.99 -19.78
CA ILE A 383 -10.77 18.91 -19.35
C ILE A 383 -11.26 20.25 -18.77
N THR A 384 -10.46 20.85 -17.89
CA THR A 384 -10.88 22.06 -17.16
C THR A 384 -10.94 23.28 -18.07
N TYR A 385 -9.90 23.53 -18.87
CA TYR A 385 -9.85 24.72 -19.71
C TYR A 385 -10.67 24.59 -21.01
N SER A 386 -11.11 23.37 -21.37
CA SER A 386 -12.13 23.20 -22.42
C SER A 386 -13.57 23.34 -21.92
N GLY A 387 -13.78 23.42 -20.61
CA GLY A 387 -15.12 23.41 -19.99
C GLY A 387 -15.84 22.05 -20.10
N ALA A 388 -15.10 20.96 -20.45
CA ALA A 388 -15.69 19.63 -20.53
C ALA A 388 -16.17 19.18 -19.14
N ILE A 389 -17.26 18.43 -19.10
CA ILE A 389 -17.90 17.92 -17.87
C ILE A 389 -18.20 19.02 -16.81
N TYR A 390 -18.31 20.29 -17.23
CA TYR A 390 -18.50 21.45 -16.34
C TYR A 390 -17.36 21.63 -15.31
N ALA A 391 -16.15 21.19 -15.65
CA ALA A 391 -14.99 21.23 -14.77
C ALA A 391 -14.52 22.64 -14.41
N ASP A 392 -14.86 23.63 -15.21
CA ASP A 392 -14.57 25.05 -15.00
C ASP A 392 -15.32 25.67 -13.81
N TYR A 393 -16.36 25.02 -13.31
CA TYR A 393 -17.11 25.40 -12.11
C TYR A 393 -16.62 24.72 -10.83
N LEU A 394 -15.61 23.87 -10.89
CA LEU A 394 -15.20 22.99 -9.78
C LEU A 394 -13.70 23.15 -9.46
N PRO A 395 -13.25 22.87 -8.22
CA PRO A 395 -11.83 22.79 -7.93
C PRO A 395 -11.22 21.60 -8.67
N LEU A 396 -9.91 21.70 -9.01
CA LEU A 396 -9.27 20.66 -9.83
C LEU A 396 -9.14 19.32 -9.08
N VAL A 397 -8.66 19.37 -7.84
CA VAL A 397 -8.35 18.18 -7.04
C VAL A 397 -9.17 18.20 -5.77
N THR A 398 -10.19 17.37 -5.69
CA THR A 398 -10.95 17.15 -4.45
C THR A 398 -11.71 15.83 -4.51
N SER A 399 -11.87 15.16 -3.38
CA SER A 399 -12.70 13.97 -3.22
C SER A 399 -14.18 14.29 -2.95
N GLN A 400 -14.50 15.57 -2.79
CA GLN A 400 -15.87 16.01 -2.55
C GLN A 400 -16.68 16.00 -3.85
N THR A 401 -17.98 15.83 -3.71
CA THR A 401 -18.97 15.94 -4.79
C THR A 401 -19.76 17.22 -4.63
N TYR A 402 -20.23 17.77 -5.74
CA TYR A 402 -20.87 19.09 -5.79
C TYR A 402 -22.25 19.02 -6.43
N ASP A 403 -23.08 19.98 -6.06
CA ASP A 403 -24.36 20.26 -6.72
C ASP A 403 -24.20 21.35 -7.80
N ASN A 404 -25.26 21.64 -8.50
CA ASN A 404 -25.29 22.66 -9.57
C ASN A 404 -25.20 24.11 -9.07
N THR A 405 -25.07 24.33 -7.76
CA THR A 405 -24.82 25.63 -7.14
C THR A 405 -23.43 25.79 -6.59
N GLN A 406 -22.50 24.88 -6.91
CA GLN A 406 -21.12 24.80 -6.39
C GLN A 406 -21.03 24.49 -4.87
N GLN A 407 -22.12 24.01 -4.25
CA GLN A 407 -22.09 23.56 -2.87
C GLN A 407 -21.81 22.05 -2.80
N TYR A 408 -21.40 21.55 -1.63
CA TYR A 408 -21.23 20.14 -1.42
C TYR A 408 -22.56 19.40 -1.60
N TYR A 409 -22.54 18.33 -2.37
CA TYR A 409 -23.72 17.55 -2.69
C TYR A 409 -24.32 16.92 -1.43
N ASN A 410 -25.56 17.28 -1.11
CA ASN A 410 -26.27 16.72 0.03
C ASN A 410 -27.09 15.49 -0.39
N VAL A 411 -26.52 14.31 -0.18
CA VAL A 411 -27.16 13.03 -0.54
C VAL A 411 -28.50 12.80 0.14
N SER A 412 -28.75 13.40 1.31
CA SER A 412 -30.02 13.23 2.04
C SER A 412 -31.21 13.90 1.34
N ARG A 413 -30.97 14.90 0.48
CA ARG A 413 -32.02 15.61 -0.26
C ARG A 413 -32.70 14.78 -1.34
N ILE A 414 -32.08 13.69 -1.79
CA ILE A 414 -32.60 12.82 -2.86
C ILE A 414 -33.23 11.54 -2.33
N LEU A 415 -33.24 11.37 -1.00
CA LEU A 415 -33.77 10.18 -0.37
C LEU A 415 -35.26 10.33 -0.06
N GLY A 416 -36.01 9.29 -0.35
CA GLY A 416 -37.34 9.05 0.13
C GLY A 416 -37.36 8.29 1.45
N ASP A 417 -38.49 7.73 1.80
CA ASP A 417 -38.64 6.90 3.00
C ASP A 417 -37.75 5.64 2.89
N GLN A 418 -37.21 5.23 4.03
CA GLN A 418 -36.34 4.04 4.13
C GLN A 418 -35.09 4.09 3.20
N PHE A 419 -34.51 5.28 2.99
CA PHE A 419 -33.33 5.51 2.14
C PHE A 419 -33.51 5.04 0.69
N THR A 420 -34.75 5.01 0.19
CA THR A 420 -35.06 4.73 -1.20
C THR A 420 -34.79 5.95 -2.09
N PHE A 421 -34.52 5.72 -3.38
CA PHE A 421 -34.34 6.81 -4.34
C PHE A 421 -35.68 7.49 -4.64
N ASP A 422 -35.73 8.81 -4.47
CA ASP A 422 -36.83 9.65 -4.87
C ASP A 422 -36.49 10.44 -6.15
N LEU A 423 -37.06 10.01 -7.25
CA LEU A 423 -36.77 10.61 -8.58
C LEU A 423 -37.24 12.08 -8.66
N GLU A 424 -38.34 12.44 -8.03
CA GLU A 424 -38.84 13.81 -8.06
C GLU A 424 -37.95 14.73 -7.22
N LYS A 425 -37.53 14.29 -6.05
CA LYS A 425 -36.54 15.04 -5.26
C LYS A 425 -35.21 15.19 -5.99
N TYR A 426 -34.72 14.14 -6.67
CA TYR A 426 -33.50 14.20 -7.48
C TYR A 426 -33.63 15.20 -8.62
N LYS A 427 -34.71 15.18 -9.42
CA LYS A 427 -34.95 16.12 -10.50
C LYS A 427 -35.10 17.57 -10.02
N ASN A 428 -35.63 17.77 -8.81
CA ASN A 428 -35.84 19.09 -8.22
C ASN A 428 -34.59 19.62 -7.50
N TYR A 429 -33.58 18.78 -7.26
CA TYR A 429 -32.34 19.17 -6.58
C TYR A 429 -31.21 19.43 -7.57
N SER A 430 -30.44 18.43 -7.93
CA SER A 430 -29.25 18.58 -8.77
C SER A 430 -28.73 17.24 -9.27
N PRO A 431 -28.13 17.17 -10.48
CA PRO A 431 -27.24 16.09 -10.82
C PRO A 431 -25.97 16.16 -9.97
N LEU A 432 -25.27 15.02 -9.84
CA LEU A 432 -24.02 14.94 -9.10
C LEU A 432 -22.85 15.39 -9.96
N PHE A 433 -22.06 16.35 -9.47
CA PHE A 433 -20.84 16.79 -10.14
C PHE A 433 -19.60 16.37 -9.39
N LEU A 434 -18.61 15.88 -10.17
CA LEU A 434 -17.31 15.41 -9.72
C LEU A 434 -16.23 16.39 -10.17
N SER A 435 -15.22 16.61 -9.30
CA SER A 435 -14.03 17.35 -9.74
C SER A 435 -13.37 16.63 -10.94
N PRO A 436 -12.66 17.36 -11.82
CA PRO A 436 -12.04 16.74 -12.99
C PRO A 436 -11.09 15.60 -12.63
N THR A 437 -10.31 15.72 -11.55
CA THR A 437 -9.41 14.65 -11.11
C THR A 437 -10.18 13.46 -10.53
N LEU A 438 -11.30 13.67 -9.82
CA LEU A 438 -12.10 12.56 -9.28
C LEU A 438 -12.79 11.77 -10.41
N ALA A 439 -13.34 12.49 -11.41
CA ALA A 439 -13.92 11.87 -12.59
C ALA A 439 -12.86 11.06 -13.37
N LEU A 440 -11.68 11.67 -13.55
CA LEU A 440 -10.55 11.02 -14.21
C LEU A 440 -10.03 9.81 -13.45
N ASN A 441 -9.99 9.86 -12.10
CA ASN A 441 -9.64 8.72 -11.25
C ASN A 441 -10.58 7.54 -11.49
N TYR A 442 -11.87 7.77 -11.65
CA TYR A 442 -12.81 6.70 -11.98
C TYR A 442 -12.46 6.06 -13.33
N GLY A 443 -12.22 6.88 -14.36
CA GLY A 443 -11.77 6.38 -15.67
C GLY A 443 -10.45 5.62 -15.60
N LEU A 444 -9.44 6.18 -14.92
CA LEU A 444 -8.13 5.52 -14.76
C LEU A 444 -8.24 4.23 -13.94
N SER A 445 -9.14 4.15 -12.97
CA SER A 445 -9.41 2.91 -12.23
C SER A 445 -9.98 1.82 -13.15
N PHE A 446 -10.88 2.17 -14.08
CA PHE A 446 -11.38 1.25 -15.11
C PHE A 446 -10.23 0.77 -16.01
N ALA A 447 -9.40 1.70 -16.48
CA ALA A 447 -8.25 1.37 -17.32
C ALA A 447 -7.20 0.54 -16.60
N ALA A 448 -6.88 0.85 -15.35
CA ALA A 448 -5.85 0.17 -14.58
C ALA A 448 -6.15 -1.32 -14.38
N LEU A 449 -7.40 -1.66 -14.09
CA LEU A 449 -7.77 -3.05 -13.82
C LEU A 449 -7.87 -3.88 -15.11
N THR A 450 -8.39 -3.32 -16.20
CA THR A 450 -8.32 -3.99 -17.50
C THR A 450 -6.88 -4.12 -17.98
N ALA A 451 -6.04 -3.10 -17.76
CA ALA A 451 -4.62 -3.17 -18.05
C ALA A 451 -3.91 -4.24 -17.21
N ALA A 452 -4.23 -4.35 -15.92
CA ALA A 452 -3.63 -5.38 -15.04
C ALA A 452 -3.95 -6.80 -15.53
N LEU A 453 -5.20 -7.06 -15.90
CA LEU A 453 -5.62 -8.36 -16.45
C LEU A 453 -4.89 -8.67 -17.76
N VAL A 454 -4.93 -7.76 -18.71
CA VAL A 454 -4.34 -7.96 -20.05
C VAL A 454 -2.81 -8.04 -19.95
N HIS A 455 -2.18 -7.17 -19.15
CA HIS A 455 -0.74 -7.21 -18.94
C HIS A 455 -0.29 -8.54 -18.31
N THR A 456 -0.95 -8.95 -17.23
CA THR A 456 -0.65 -10.23 -16.57
C THR A 456 -0.83 -11.40 -17.52
N GLY A 457 -1.89 -11.41 -18.32
CA GLY A 457 -2.14 -12.45 -19.31
C GLY A 457 -1.07 -12.50 -20.42
N LEU A 458 -0.65 -11.35 -20.95
CA LEU A 458 0.31 -11.28 -22.05
C LEU A 458 1.77 -11.54 -21.60
N PHE A 459 2.17 -10.99 -20.49
CA PHE A 459 3.58 -11.01 -20.03
C PHE A 459 3.86 -12.18 -19.07
N HIS A 460 2.90 -12.55 -18.22
CA HIS A 460 3.08 -13.58 -17.18
C HIS A 460 2.15 -14.80 -17.34
N GLY A 461 1.25 -14.81 -18.32
CA GLY A 461 0.23 -15.87 -18.46
C GLY A 461 0.81 -17.26 -18.63
N LYS A 462 1.91 -17.41 -19.39
CA LYS A 462 2.60 -18.70 -19.58
C LYS A 462 3.20 -19.22 -18.27
N GLU A 463 3.81 -18.34 -17.51
CA GLU A 463 4.43 -18.65 -16.21
C GLU A 463 3.36 -19.05 -15.18
N ILE A 464 2.27 -18.28 -15.08
CA ILE A 464 1.15 -18.59 -14.20
C ILE A 464 0.55 -19.96 -14.56
N TRP A 465 0.36 -20.23 -15.85
CA TRP A 465 -0.16 -21.52 -16.33
C TRP A 465 0.79 -22.69 -16.02
N TYR A 466 2.09 -22.48 -16.18
CA TYR A 466 3.10 -23.48 -15.85
C TYR A 466 3.11 -23.78 -14.35
N ARG A 467 3.13 -22.75 -13.50
CA ARG A 467 3.07 -22.88 -12.02
C ARG A 467 1.76 -23.53 -11.55
N PHE A 468 0.67 -23.32 -12.29
CA PHE A 468 -0.60 -23.96 -11.98
C PHE A 468 -0.57 -25.48 -12.26
N ARG A 469 0.11 -25.89 -13.35
CA ARG A 469 0.22 -27.30 -13.74
C ARG A 469 1.34 -28.05 -13.02
N ALA A 470 2.50 -27.44 -12.84
CA ALA A 470 3.71 -28.06 -12.30
C ALA A 470 3.97 -27.61 -10.86
N ALA A 471 3.12 -28.03 -9.93
CA ALA A 471 3.20 -27.64 -8.51
C ALA A 471 4.51 -28.06 -7.80
N GLN A 472 5.28 -29.00 -8.36
CA GLN A 472 6.51 -29.51 -7.77
C GLN A 472 7.80 -28.83 -8.29
N ASN A 473 7.81 -28.33 -9.52
CA ASN A 473 8.97 -27.63 -10.07
C ASN A 473 8.91 -26.15 -9.68
N GLN A 474 9.56 -25.80 -8.60
CA GLN A 474 9.69 -24.44 -8.12
C GLN A 474 11.06 -23.90 -8.52
N GLU A 475 11.07 -22.62 -8.85
CA GLU A 475 12.26 -21.87 -9.14
C GLU A 475 13.27 -21.96 -7.98
N PRO A 476 14.54 -22.20 -8.24
CA PRO A 476 15.58 -22.19 -7.23
C PRO A 476 15.72 -20.79 -6.61
N ASP A 477 15.43 -20.69 -5.32
CA ASP A 477 15.59 -19.47 -4.51
C ASP A 477 16.12 -19.86 -3.13
N ILE A 478 17.14 -19.14 -2.65
CA ILE A 478 17.78 -19.43 -1.37
C ILE A 478 16.78 -19.33 -0.19
N HIS A 479 15.90 -18.33 -0.20
CA HIS A 479 14.95 -18.15 0.90
C HIS A 479 13.89 -19.24 0.91
N LEU A 480 13.44 -19.68 -0.28
CA LEU A 480 12.53 -20.81 -0.42
C LEU A 480 13.19 -22.13 0.03
N LYS A 481 14.47 -22.35 -0.32
CA LYS A 481 15.24 -23.51 0.11
C LYS A 481 15.38 -23.58 1.65
N MET A 482 15.57 -22.41 2.30
CA MET A 482 15.63 -22.33 3.76
C MET A 482 14.29 -22.58 4.45
N ILE A 483 13.20 -22.02 3.93
CA ILE A 483 11.87 -22.18 4.54
C ILE A 483 11.34 -23.62 4.39
N LYS A 484 11.70 -24.32 3.30
CA LYS A 484 11.35 -25.73 3.09
C LYS A 484 11.92 -26.71 4.13
N LYS A 485 12.88 -26.27 4.95
CA LYS A 485 13.35 -27.06 6.12
C LYS A 485 12.27 -27.21 7.19
N TYR A 486 11.31 -26.29 7.23
CA TYR A 486 10.18 -26.31 8.15
C TYR A 486 8.98 -26.98 7.51
N GLN A 487 8.11 -27.53 8.38
CA GLN A 487 6.86 -28.12 7.93
C GLN A 487 5.94 -27.03 7.36
N ASP A 488 5.54 -27.18 6.09
CA ASP A 488 4.60 -26.26 5.44
C ASP A 488 3.20 -26.38 6.02
N ALA A 489 2.44 -25.28 5.94
CA ALA A 489 1.02 -25.27 6.23
C ALA A 489 0.28 -25.96 5.07
N PRO A 490 -0.47 -27.07 5.32
CA PRO A 490 -1.13 -27.79 4.27
C PRO A 490 -2.16 -26.93 3.53
N ASP A 491 -2.28 -27.11 2.21
CA ASP A 491 -3.23 -26.34 1.41
C ASP A 491 -4.68 -26.50 1.87
N TRP A 492 -5.04 -27.70 2.39
CA TRP A 492 -6.38 -27.95 2.90
C TRP A 492 -6.77 -27.07 4.13
N TRP A 493 -5.80 -26.56 4.90
CA TRP A 493 -6.09 -25.62 5.99
C TRP A 493 -6.69 -24.32 5.42
N TYR A 494 -6.07 -23.77 4.38
CA TYR A 494 -6.54 -22.57 3.71
C TYR A 494 -7.86 -22.79 2.96
N ILE A 495 -8.02 -23.94 2.32
CA ILE A 495 -9.27 -24.31 1.61
C ILE A 495 -10.42 -24.44 2.62
N THR A 496 -10.21 -25.12 3.74
CA THR A 496 -11.23 -25.29 4.79
C THR A 496 -11.60 -23.93 5.40
N LEU A 497 -10.60 -23.10 5.67
CA LEU A 497 -10.81 -21.73 6.14
C LEU A 497 -11.61 -20.90 5.14
N CYS A 498 -11.32 -21.03 3.83
CA CYS A 498 -12.06 -20.33 2.78
C CYS A 498 -13.52 -20.78 2.73
N VAL A 499 -13.75 -22.09 2.64
CA VAL A 499 -15.12 -22.65 2.55
C VAL A 499 -15.94 -22.26 3.78
N SER A 500 -15.38 -22.41 4.99
CA SER A 500 -16.08 -22.03 6.23
C SER A 500 -16.38 -20.54 6.28
N SER A 501 -15.44 -19.69 5.89
CA SER A 501 -15.61 -18.23 5.92
C SER A 501 -16.61 -17.74 4.87
N VAL A 502 -16.60 -18.34 3.67
CA VAL A 502 -17.60 -18.07 2.62
C VAL A 502 -18.99 -18.52 3.08
N ALA A 503 -19.11 -19.68 3.72
CA ALA A 503 -20.38 -20.13 4.30
C ALA A 503 -20.89 -19.18 5.39
N LEU A 504 -20.03 -18.68 6.28
CA LEU A 504 -20.36 -17.68 7.28
C LEU A 504 -20.80 -16.36 6.64
N GLY A 505 -20.09 -15.87 5.62
CA GLY A 505 -20.43 -14.67 4.86
C GLY A 505 -21.76 -14.82 4.13
N LEU A 506 -22.04 -15.96 3.51
CA LEU A 506 -23.33 -16.25 2.90
C LEU A 506 -24.44 -16.29 3.96
N GLY A 507 -24.16 -16.87 5.12
CA GLY A 507 -25.10 -16.90 6.25
C GLY A 507 -25.50 -15.50 6.72
N THR A 508 -24.57 -14.53 6.76
CA THR A 508 -24.90 -13.14 7.09
C THR A 508 -25.72 -12.44 6.01
N THR A 509 -25.47 -12.75 4.74
CA THR A 509 -26.22 -12.14 3.62
C THR A 509 -27.64 -12.67 3.50
N LEU A 510 -27.89 -13.94 3.84
CA LEU A 510 -29.18 -14.58 3.75
C LEU A 510 -29.99 -14.51 5.05
N GLY A 511 -29.31 -14.51 6.19
CA GLY A 511 -29.95 -14.50 7.50
C GLY A 511 -30.44 -13.14 7.98
N TYR A 512 -29.98 -12.07 7.32
CA TYR A 512 -30.34 -10.69 7.66
C TYR A 512 -30.74 -9.92 6.39
N ASP A 513 -31.51 -8.84 6.53
CA ASP A 513 -31.90 -8.00 5.39
C ASP A 513 -30.75 -7.11 4.91
N SER A 514 -29.71 -7.75 4.37
CA SER A 514 -28.51 -7.10 3.84
C SER A 514 -28.70 -6.48 2.46
N GLN A 515 -29.88 -6.61 1.86
CA GLN A 515 -30.21 -6.22 0.49
C GLN A 515 -29.35 -6.88 -0.60
N LEU A 516 -28.39 -7.77 -0.26
CA LEU A 516 -27.53 -8.46 -1.20
C LEU A 516 -28.08 -9.83 -1.56
N PRO A 517 -28.48 -10.10 -2.81
CA PRO A 517 -28.92 -11.44 -3.22
C PRO A 517 -27.74 -12.43 -3.23
N TRP A 518 -28.03 -13.71 -2.99
CA TRP A 518 -27.02 -14.78 -2.88
C TRP A 518 -26.09 -14.87 -4.09
N TRP A 519 -26.64 -14.70 -5.29
CA TRP A 519 -25.84 -14.76 -6.52
C TRP A 519 -24.84 -13.59 -6.63
N ALA A 520 -25.23 -12.39 -6.19
CA ALA A 520 -24.34 -11.23 -6.18
C ALA A 520 -23.23 -11.37 -5.12
N PHE A 521 -23.50 -12.07 -4.01
CA PHE A 521 -22.46 -12.45 -3.05
C PHE A 521 -21.36 -13.30 -3.72
N PHE A 522 -21.74 -14.36 -4.46
CA PHE A 522 -20.76 -15.17 -5.18
C PHE A 522 -20.01 -14.37 -6.27
N VAL A 523 -20.70 -13.49 -6.98
CA VAL A 523 -20.02 -12.60 -7.95
C VAL A 523 -18.97 -11.73 -7.27
N SER A 524 -19.25 -11.20 -6.08
CA SER A 524 -18.28 -10.40 -5.33
C SER A 524 -17.01 -11.18 -4.98
N ILE A 525 -17.15 -12.43 -4.56
CA ILE A 525 -16.02 -13.34 -4.28
C ILE A 525 -15.25 -13.70 -5.57
N ILE A 526 -15.95 -13.99 -6.67
CA ILE A 526 -15.32 -14.30 -7.97
C ILE A 526 -14.48 -13.10 -8.46
N ILE A 527 -14.98 -11.88 -8.31
CA ILE A 527 -14.22 -10.67 -8.64
C ILE A 527 -12.92 -10.62 -7.83
N ALA A 528 -13.00 -10.83 -6.51
CA ALA A 528 -11.80 -10.87 -5.68
C ALA A 528 -10.81 -11.95 -6.14
N LEU A 529 -11.28 -13.16 -6.45
CA LEU A 529 -10.49 -14.28 -6.95
C LEU A 529 -9.79 -13.97 -8.29
N VAL A 530 -10.48 -13.35 -9.23
CA VAL A 530 -9.93 -13.00 -10.55
C VAL A 530 -8.81 -11.98 -10.43
N PHE A 531 -8.98 -10.99 -9.54
CA PHE A 531 -8.03 -9.89 -9.41
C PHE A 531 -6.89 -10.14 -8.42
N VAL A 532 -6.95 -11.17 -7.56
CA VAL A 532 -5.93 -11.40 -6.53
C VAL A 532 -4.52 -11.61 -7.14
N ILE A 533 -4.39 -12.36 -8.23
CA ILE A 533 -3.09 -12.57 -8.88
C ILE A 533 -2.63 -11.31 -9.62
N PRO A 534 -3.39 -10.71 -10.56
CA PRO A 534 -2.91 -9.55 -11.31
C PRO A 534 -2.53 -8.36 -10.42
N THR A 535 -3.39 -8.00 -9.48
CA THR A 535 -3.14 -6.85 -8.60
C THR A 535 -2.09 -7.16 -7.53
N GLY A 536 -2.07 -8.41 -7.02
CA GLY A 536 -1.05 -8.88 -6.08
C GLY A 536 0.34 -8.94 -6.69
N MET A 537 0.49 -9.33 -7.97
CA MET A 537 1.78 -9.30 -8.67
C MET A 537 2.28 -7.87 -8.87
N VAL A 538 1.41 -6.93 -9.26
CA VAL A 538 1.81 -5.52 -9.38
C VAL A 538 2.29 -4.99 -8.03
N LEU A 539 1.56 -5.25 -6.95
CA LEU A 539 1.96 -4.83 -5.60
C LEU A 539 3.29 -5.47 -5.17
N ALA A 540 3.44 -6.77 -5.36
CA ALA A 540 4.65 -7.52 -4.98
C ALA A 540 5.91 -7.07 -5.73
N ILE A 541 5.77 -6.64 -6.98
CA ILE A 541 6.89 -6.23 -7.84
C ILE A 541 7.22 -4.74 -7.69
N SER A 542 6.21 -3.87 -7.57
CA SER A 542 6.37 -2.42 -7.67
C SER A 542 6.02 -1.63 -6.41
N ASN A 543 5.45 -2.26 -5.41
CA ASN A 543 4.86 -1.61 -4.23
C ASN A 543 3.69 -0.65 -4.55
N ILE A 544 3.06 -0.80 -5.72
CA ILE A 544 1.89 0.01 -6.12
C ILE A 544 0.61 -0.79 -5.91
N LEU A 545 -0.27 -0.27 -5.07
CA LEU A 545 -1.55 -0.89 -4.76
C LEU A 545 -2.60 -0.55 -5.83
N LEU A 546 -3.08 -1.55 -6.54
CA LEU A 546 -4.26 -1.45 -7.40
C LEU A 546 -5.50 -1.89 -6.63
N SER A 547 -6.51 -1.02 -6.55
CA SER A 547 -7.71 -1.27 -5.75
C SER A 547 -8.97 -1.44 -6.60
N LEU A 548 -9.86 -2.33 -6.16
CA LEU A 548 -11.22 -2.48 -6.72
C LEU A 548 -12.22 -1.44 -6.20
N ASN A 549 -11.74 -0.41 -5.48
CA ASN A 549 -12.58 0.51 -4.71
C ASN A 549 -13.67 1.22 -5.54
N VAL A 550 -13.40 1.48 -6.81
CA VAL A 550 -14.32 2.13 -7.75
C VAL A 550 -15.15 1.07 -8.52
N ILE A 551 -14.50 0.03 -9.02
CA ILE A 551 -15.15 -0.96 -9.89
C ILE A 551 -16.17 -1.82 -9.14
N SER A 552 -15.87 -2.18 -7.91
CA SER A 552 -16.78 -3.01 -7.12
C SER A 552 -18.15 -2.35 -6.92
N PRO A 553 -18.26 -1.12 -6.40
CA PRO A 553 -19.56 -0.46 -6.30
C PRO A 553 -20.17 -0.06 -7.67
N TYR A 554 -19.34 0.20 -8.70
CA TYR A 554 -19.80 0.42 -10.06
C TYR A 554 -20.57 -0.81 -10.59
N LEU A 555 -19.99 -2.00 -10.51
CA LEU A 555 -20.63 -3.23 -10.92
C LEU A 555 -21.86 -3.54 -10.07
N ALA A 556 -21.74 -3.41 -8.75
CA ALA A 556 -22.86 -3.61 -7.84
C ALA A 556 -24.05 -2.69 -8.15
N GLY A 557 -23.81 -1.41 -8.42
CA GLY A 557 -24.85 -0.46 -8.75
C GLY A 557 -25.61 -0.76 -10.06
N PHE A 558 -24.95 -1.40 -11.03
CA PHE A 558 -25.63 -1.93 -12.21
C PHE A 558 -26.42 -3.21 -11.93
N MET A 559 -25.87 -4.10 -11.11
CA MET A 559 -26.44 -5.43 -10.82
C MET A 559 -27.62 -5.40 -9.86
N ILE A 560 -27.55 -4.52 -8.85
CA ILE A 560 -28.52 -4.39 -7.76
C ILE A 560 -28.94 -2.92 -7.54
N PRO A 561 -29.53 -2.27 -8.53
CA PRO A 561 -29.89 -0.85 -8.45
C PRO A 561 -30.91 -0.59 -7.32
N GLY A 562 -30.78 0.55 -6.65
CA GLY A 562 -31.70 0.95 -5.56
C GLY A 562 -31.46 0.23 -4.23
N ARG A 563 -30.35 -0.49 -4.07
CA ARG A 563 -30.02 -1.24 -2.85
C ARG A 563 -28.68 -0.80 -2.24
N PRO A 564 -28.61 0.36 -1.59
CA PRO A 564 -27.38 0.93 -1.11
C PRO A 564 -26.64 0.06 -0.07
N VAL A 565 -27.38 -0.58 0.85
CA VAL A 565 -26.79 -1.52 1.82
C VAL A 565 -26.20 -2.73 1.11
N GLY A 566 -26.89 -3.27 0.09
CA GLY A 566 -26.37 -4.37 -0.73
C GLY A 566 -25.08 -4.00 -1.45
N VAL A 567 -24.95 -2.77 -1.96
CA VAL A 567 -23.71 -2.26 -2.59
C VAL A 567 -22.57 -2.18 -1.59
N MET A 568 -22.82 -1.74 -0.34
CA MET A 568 -21.80 -1.75 0.73
C MET A 568 -21.34 -3.17 1.04
N VAL A 569 -22.26 -4.10 1.24
CA VAL A 569 -21.95 -5.50 1.55
C VAL A 569 -21.18 -6.16 0.39
N PHE A 570 -21.58 -5.90 -0.85
CA PHE A 570 -20.86 -6.34 -2.06
C PHE A 570 -19.42 -5.82 -2.07
N LYS A 571 -19.22 -4.54 -1.76
CA LYS A 571 -17.88 -3.93 -1.67
C LYS A 571 -17.03 -4.60 -0.59
N VAL A 572 -17.60 -4.97 0.55
CA VAL A 572 -16.86 -5.66 1.62
C VAL A 572 -16.34 -7.01 1.13
N PHE A 573 -17.17 -7.83 0.49
CA PHE A 573 -16.76 -9.17 0.04
C PHE A 573 -15.90 -9.16 -1.24
N SER A 574 -15.85 -8.08 -2.00
CA SER A 574 -14.99 -7.95 -3.18
C SER A 574 -13.71 -7.15 -2.89
N THR A 575 -13.84 -5.85 -2.67
CA THR A 575 -12.69 -4.92 -2.54
C THR A 575 -11.93 -5.14 -1.25
N ILE A 576 -12.66 -5.23 -0.11
CA ILE A 576 -11.98 -5.32 1.19
C ILE A 576 -11.34 -6.69 1.34
N THR A 577 -12.00 -7.75 0.94
CA THR A 577 -11.43 -9.10 0.92
C THR A 577 -10.18 -9.20 0.05
N LEU A 578 -10.17 -8.56 -1.13
CA LEU A 578 -8.97 -8.50 -1.97
C LEU A 578 -7.83 -7.74 -1.29
N GLY A 579 -8.11 -6.57 -0.72
CA GLY A 579 -7.11 -5.78 0.01
C GLY A 579 -6.51 -6.55 1.20
N GLN A 580 -7.34 -7.29 1.94
CA GLN A 580 -6.88 -8.17 3.01
C GLN A 580 -5.99 -9.30 2.49
N ALA A 581 -6.37 -9.94 1.37
CA ALA A 581 -5.56 -10.98 0.76
C ALA A 581 -4.17 -10.47 0.34
N GLN A 582 -4.09 -9.25 -0.19
CA GLN A 582 -2.83 -8.60 -0.54
C GLN A 582 -1.97 -8.32 0.71
N THR A 583 -2.55 -7.74 1.76
CA THR A 583 -1.85 -7.46 3.02
C THR A 583 -1.31 -8.73 3.65
N TYR A 584 -2.12 -9.76 3.75
CA TYR A 584 -1.70 -11.05 4.32
C TYR A 584 -0.67 -11.79 3.46
N SER A 585 -0.69 -11.63 2.13
CA SER A 585 0.37 -12.14 1.26
C SER A 585 1.72 -11.47 1.54
N GLY A 586 1.72 -10.16 1.80
CA GLY A 586 2.90 -9.42 2.27
C GLY A 586 3.44 -9.94 3.60
N ASP A 587 2.56 -10.24 4.56
CA ASP A 587 2.94 -10.82 5.85
C ASP A 587 3.49 -12.24 5.71
N LEU A 588 2.92 -13.06 4.83
CA LEU A 588 3.48 -14.38 4.48
C LEU A 588 4.89 -14.25 3.89
N LYS A 589 5.13 -13.20 3.07
CA LYS A 589 6.48 -12.93 2.55
C LYS A 589 7.43 -12.44 3.63
N LEU A 590 6.98 -11.62 4.57
CA LEU A 590 7.78 -11.24 5.76
C LEU A 590 8.21 -12.48 6.55
N ALA A 591 7.27 -13.38 6.85
CA ALA A 591 7.55 -14.65 7.52
C ALA A 591 8.54 -15.50 6.71
N HIS A 592 8.40 -15.54 5.38
CA HIS A 592 9.30 -16.22 4.46
C HIS A 592 10.72 -15.66 4.52
N TYR A 593 10.90 -14.34 4.47
CA TYR A 593 12.19 -13.66 4.58
C TYR A 593 12.85 -13.85 5.95
N MET A 594 12.05 -13.87 7.02
CA MET A 594 12.54 -14.06 8.39
C MET A 594 12.58 -15.53 8.82
N LYS A 595 12.32 -16.49 7.92
CA LYS A 595 12.37 -17.93 8.13
C LYS A 595 11.51 -18.41 9.32
N VAL A 596 10.35 -17.78 9.51
CA VAL A 596 9.36 -18.21 10.50
C VAL A 596 8.62 -19.44 9.96
N PRO A 597 8.45 -20.52 10.76
CA PRO A 597 7.77 -21.72 10.29
C PRO A 597 6.35 -21.44 9.78
N PRO A 598 5.96 -21.92 8.56
CA PRO A 598 4.68 -21.57 7.93
C PRO A 598 3.44 -21.93 8.75
N ARG A 599 3.49 -23.01 9.53
CA ARG A 599 2.38 -23.43 10.41
C ARG A 599 2.13 -22.41 11.52
N ILE A 600 3.20 -21.85 12.09
CA ILE A 600 3.10 -20.83 13.14
C ILE A 600 2.55 -19.54 12.54
N THR A 601 3.02 -19.16 11.36
CA THR A 601 2.52 -18.01 10.63
C THR A 601 1.02 -18.10 10.38
N PHE A 602 0.52 -19.26 9.94
CA PHE A 602 -0.92 -19.49 9.76
C PHE A 602 -1.70 -19.28 11.07
N TRP A 603 -1.28 -19.95 12.15
CA TRP A 603 -2.02 -19.88 13.42
C TRP A 603 -1.96 -18.49 14.04
N CYS A 604 -0.82 -17.80 14.00
CA CYS A 604 -0.73 -16.46 14.56
C CYS A 604 -1.62 -15.46 13.81
N GLN A 605 -1.71 -15.56 12.47
CA GLN A 605 -2.63 -14.72 11.69
C GLN A 605 -4.09 -15.02 12.00
N VAL A 606 -4.51 -16.28 12.00
CA VAL A 606 -5.90 -16.69 12.24
C VAL A 606 -6.36 -16.30 13.64
N VAL A 607 -5.59 -16.67 14.68
CA VAL A 607 -5.95 -16.42 16.07
C VAL A 607 -5.98 -14.92 16.38
N ALA A 608 -4.96 -14.17 15.92
CA ALA A 608 -4.91 -12.73 16.12
C ALA A 608 -6.07 -12.02 15.43
N SER A 609 -6.42 -12.41 14.18
CA SER A 609 -7.56 -11.81 13.45
C SER A 609 -8.90 -12.11 14.13
N ILE A 610 -9.14 -13.33 14.57
CA ILE A 610 -10.38 -13.68 15.28
C ILE A 610 -10.50 -12.84 16.56
N TRP A 611 -9.44 -12.78 17.35
CA TRP A 611 -9.47 -12.02 18.61
C TRP A 611 -9.62 -10.54 18.37
N ALA A 612 -8.91 -9.97 17.38
CA ALA A 612 -9.00 -8.57 17.02
C ALA A 612 -10.43 -8.16 16.62
N VAL A 613 -11.13 -8.99 15.83
CA VAL A 613 -12.52 -8.72 15.46
C VAL A 613 -13.41 -8.64 16.70
N PHE A 614 -13.26 -9.55 17.67
CA PHE A 614 -14.03 -9.47 18.93
C PHE A 614 -13.77 -8.15 19.67
N VAL A 615 -12.52 -7.74 19.79
CA VAL A 615 -12.13 -6.50 20.48
C VAL A 615 -12.68 -5.29 19.73
N GLN A 616 -12.53 -5.24 18.41
CA GLN A 616 -12.98 -4.11 17.59
C GLN A 616 -14.51 -3.93 17.64
N ILE A 617 -15.26 -5.02 17.49
CA ILE A 617 -16.74 -4.97 17.56
C ILE A 617 -17.21 -4.61 18.98
N ALA A 618 -16.53 -5.11 20.03
CA ALA A 618 -16.83 -4.74 21.40
C ALA A 618 -16.63 -3.24 21.64
N VAL A 619 -15.49 -2.69 21.20
CA VAL A 619 -15.19 -1.26 21.35
C VAL A 619 -16.13 -0.40 20.51
N MET A 620 -16.41 -0.79 19.25
CA MET A 620 -17.37 -0.09 18.40
C MET A 620 -18.75 0.00 19.03
N ASN A 621 -19.30 -1.13 19.47
CA ASN A 621 -20.63 -1.15 20.08
C ASN A 621 -20.66 -0.40 21.42
N TRP A 622 -19.60 -0.49 22.22
CA TRP A 622 -19.48 0.29 23.43
C TRP A 622 -19.48 1.80 23.14
N THR A 623 -18.72 2.23 22.14
CA THR A 623 -18.65 3.64 21.73
C THR A 623 -19.99 4.14 21.22
N LEU A 624 -20.67 3.37 20.34
CA LEU A 624 -22.00 3.71 19.82
C LEU A 624 -23.08 3.78 20.92
N GLY A 625 -22.94 2.97 21.97
CA GLY A 625 -23.93 2.93 23.07
C GLY A 625 -23.70 3.93 24.20
N ASN A 626 -22.44 4.38 24.42
CA ASN A 626 -22.11 5.18 25.61
C ASN A 626 -21.72 6.63 25.31
N ILE A 627 -21.30 6.95 24.06
CA ILE A 627 -20.97 8.33 23.70
C ILE A 627 -22.23 9.01 23.14
N PRO A 628 -22.73 10.08 23.80
CA PRO A 628 -23.89 10.79 23.30
C PRO A 628 -23.58 11.48 21.96
N HIS A 629 -24.56 11.52 21.07
CA HIS A 629 -24.45 12.15 19.73
C HIS A 629 -23.27 11.65 18.87
N VAL A 630 -22.84 10.40 19.11
CA VAL A 630 -21.76 9.79 18.33
C VAL A 630 -22.12 9.76 16.83
N CYS A 631 -21.12 9.98 15.97
CA CYS A 631 -21.24 10.10 14.50
C CYS A 631 -21.94 11.38 14.00
N GLU A 632 -22.48 12.23 14.86
CA GLU A 632 -22.97 13.55 14.45
C GLU A 632 -21.83 14.51 14.14
N SER A 633 -22.01 15.42 13.16
CA SER A 633 -20.97 16.39 12.76
C SER A 633 -20.66 17.42 13.85
N THR A 634 -21.58 17.66 14.77
CA THR A 634 -21.50 18.64 15.86
C THR A 634 -21.07 18.04 17.20
N GLN A 635 -20.67 16.77 17.21
CA GLN A 635 -20.29 16.06 18.44
C GLN A 635 -19.12 16.73 19.16
N PRO A 636 -19.24 17.15 20.45
CA PRO A 636 -18.26 18.01 21.11
C PRO A 636 -16.86 17.41 21.27
N ALA A 637 -16.74 16.09 21.45
CA ALA A 637 -15.46 15.38 21.54
C ALA A 637 -14.96 14.90 20.19
N HIS A 638 -15.53 15.37 19.08
CA HIS A 638 -15.16 15.06 17.70
C HIS A 638 -15.31 13.58 17.28
N PHE A 639 -16.18 12.79 17.94
CA PHE A 639 -16.53 11.44 17.50
C PHE A 639 -17.54 11.49 16.35
N THR A 640 -17.08 11.90 15.17
CA THR A 640 -17.91 12.19 13.99
C THR A 640 -17.98 11.04 12.98
N CYS A 641 -17.31 9.91 13.23
CA CYS A 641 -17.27 8.70 12.41
C CYS A 641 -16.93 9.00 10.92
N PRO A 642 -15.79 9.63 10.60
CA PRO A 642 -15.51 10.13 9.26
C PRO A 642 -15.56 9.02 8.18
N ASN A 643 -15.08 7.84 8.49
CA ASN A 643 -15.06 6.71 7.55
C ASN A 643 -16.45 6.11 7.35
N GLY A 644 -17.24 5.95 8.43
CA GLY A 644 -18.65 5.53 8.34
C GLY A 644 -19.47 6.50 7.48
N ARG A 645 -19.25 7.81 7.64
CA ARG A 645 -19.87 8.86 6.81
C ARG A 645 -19.48 8.73 5.34
N ALA A 646 -18.19 8.47 5.05
CA ALA A 646 -17.72 8.27 3.69
C ALA A 646 -18.34 7.01 3.04
N PHE A 647 -18.47 5.92 3.80
CA PHE A 647 -19.15 4.71 3.34
C PHE A 647 -20.64 4.94 3.07
N PHE A 648 -21.33 5.64 3.96
CA PHE A 648 -22.73 6.03 3.78
C PHE A 648 -22.89 6.85 2.50
N SER A 649 -22.16 7.94 2.34
CA SER A 649 -22.25 8.80 1.16
C SER A 649 -21.92 8.03 -0.13
N ALA A 650 -20.89 7.22 -0.13
CA ALA A 650 -20.54 6.40 -1.28
C ALA A 650 -21.63 5.38 -1.62
N SER A 651 -22.27 4.76 -0.62
CA SER A 651 -23.35 3.80 -0.87
C SER A 651 -24.60 4.45 -1.48
N ILE A 652 -24.91 5.70 -1.12
CA ILE A 652 -25.99 6.47 -1.75
C ILE A 652 -25.62 6.80 -3.20
N VAL A 653 -24.39 7.29 -3.44
CA VAL A 653 -23.95 7.64 -4.80
C VAL A 653 -23.99 6.42 -5.71
N TRP A 654 -23.45 5.30 -5.30
CA TRP A 654 -23.34 4.11 -6.15
C TRP A 654 -24.60 3.23 -6.13
N GLY A 655 -25.31 3.16 -5.01
CA GLY A 655 -26.47 2.28 -4.84
C GLY A 655 -27.81 2.96 -5.12
N VAL A 656 -27.93 4.26 -4.87
CA VAL A 656 -29.19 5.01 -4.99
C VAL A 656 -29.19 5.82 -6.29
N ILE A 657 -28.22 6.75 -6.49
CA ILE A 657 -28.08 7.46 -7.77
C ILE A 657 -27.76 6.45 -8.87
N GLY A 658 -26.79 5.61 -8.62
CA GLY A 658 -26.37 4.50 -9.45
C GLY A 658 -25.46 4.90 -10.62
N PRO A 659 -24.63 3.97 -11.09
CA PRO A 659 -23.75 4.20 -12.22
C PRO A 659 -24.49 4.45 -13.53
N GLN A 660 -25.76 4.03 -13.65
CA GLN A 660 -26.59 4.29 -14.83
C GLN A 660 -26.79 5.79 -15.06
N ARG A 661 -26.98 6.58 -13.99
CA ARG A 661 -27.18 8.04 -14.07
C ARG A 661 -25.87 8.80 -14.20
N MET A 662 -24.76 8.21 -13.72
CA MET A 662 -23.45 8.85 -13.79
C MET A 662 -22.73 8.58 -15.12
N PHE A 663 -22.78 7.34 -15.61
CA PHE A 663 -22.01 6.87 -16.77
C PHE A 663 -22.89 6.29 -17.90
N GLY A 664 -24.21 6.31 -17.76
CA GLY A 664 -25.13 5.85 -18.78
C GLY A 664 -25.27 6.82 -19.94
N PRO A 665 -26.02 6.44 -21.02
CA PRO A 665 -26.25 7.29 -22.16
C PRO A 665 -26.90 8.63 -21.76
N GLY A 666 -26.34 9.74 -22.23
CA GLY A 666 -26.83 11.09 -21.93
C GLY A 666 -26.31 11.69 -20.62
N SER A 667 -25.55 10.94 -19.82
CA SER A 667 -24.92 11.47 -18.60
C SER A 667 -23.66 12.25 -18.88
N VAL A 668 -23.28 13.09 -17.92
CA VAL A 668 -22.08 13.96 -18.01
C VAL A 668 -20.80 13.14 -18.18
N TYR A 669 -20.71 11.96 -17.56
CA TYR A 669 -19.49 11.15 -17.50
C TYR A 669 -19.51 9.93 -18.43
N VAL A 670 -20.41 9.84 -19.41
CA VAL A 670 -20.54 8.68 -20.31
C VAL A 670 -19.24 8.33 -21.02
N ASN A 671 -18.44 9.33 -21.40
CA ASN A 671 -17.20 9.14 -22.13
C ASN A 671 -16.09 8.44 -21.31
N PHE A 672 -16.17 8.40 -19.99
CA PHE A 672 -15.21 7.66 -19.18
C PHE A 672 -15.34 6.13 -19.33
N ASN A 673 -16.42 5.63 -19.92
CA ASN A 673 -16.52 4.20 -20.27
C ASN A 673 -15.49 3.77 -21.32
N TRP A 674 -14.95 4.67 -22.14
CA TRP A 674 -13.89 4.35 -23.09
C TRP A 674 -12.58 3.94 -22.40
N PHE A 675 -12.40 4.28 -21.12
CA PHE A 675 -11.21 3.89 -20.36
C PHE A 675 -11.09 2.39 -20.17
N TRP A 676 -12.19 1.63 -20.21
CA TRP A 676 -12.14 0.16 -20.22
C TRP A 676 -11.37 -0.35 -21.43
N LEU A 677 -11.63 0.22 -22.60
CA LEU A 677 -10.96 -0.15 -23.85
C LEU A 677 -9.52 0.36 -23.88
N ILE A 678 -9.27 1.58 -23.43
CA ILE A 678 -7.92 2.18 -23.36
C ILE A 678 -7.03 1.31 -22.48
N GLY A 679 -7.53 0.87 -21.31
CA GLY A 679 -6.80 -0.01 -20.41
C GLY A 679 -6.49 -1.37 -21.00
N ALA A 680 -7.37 -1.94 -21.78
CA ALA A 680 -7.13 -3.21 -22.48
C ALA A 680 -6.14 -3.05 -23.65
N CYS A 681 -6.27 -2.00 -24.43
CA CYS A 681 -5.43 -1.77 -25.63
C CYS A 681 -4.00 -1.33 -25.29
N PHE A 682 -3.78 -0.61 -24.21
CA PHE A 682 -2.45 -0.07 -23.87
C PHE A 682 -1.39 -1.16 -23.62
N PRO A 683 -1.63 -2.21 -22.80
CA PRO A 683 -0.68 -3.33 -22.69
C PRO A 683 -0.46 -4.09 -24.00
N ILE A 684 -1.49 -4.23 -24.85
CA ILE A 684 -1.37 -4.88 -26.14
C ILE A 684 -0.44 -4.06 -27.05
N LEU A 685 -0.62 -2.74 -27.07
CA LEU A 685 0.25 -1.83 -27.80
C LEU A 685 1.71 -1.97 -27.35
N LEU A 686 1.97 -1.94 -26.04
CA LEU A 686 3.32 -2.14 -25.49
C LEU A 686 3.88 -3.50 -25.90
N TRP A 687 3.09 -4.57 -25.82
CA TRP A 687 3.51 -5.90 -26.22
C TRP A 687 3.89 -5.96 -27.72
N VAL A 688 3.10 -5.34 -28.60
CA VAL A 688 3.40 -5.23 -30.03
C VAL A 688 4.69 -4.44 -30.30
N LEU A 689 4.86 -3.30 -29.61
CA LEU A 689 6.07 -2.46 -29.73
C LEU A 689 7.32 -3.25 -29.32
N ILE A 690 7.26 -4.02 -28.25
CA ILE A 690 8.39 -4.80 -27.74
C ILE A 690 8.68 -6.01 -28.64
N HIS A 691 7.66 -6.80 -29.02
CA HIS A 691 7.87 -8.10 -29.66
C HIS A 691 7.91 -8.01 -31.20
N LYS A 692 7.05 -7.20 -31.80
CA LYS A 692 6.97 -7.08 -33.25
C LYS A 692 7.90 -6.01 -33.79
N LEU A 693 7.90 -4.82 -33.19
CA LEU A 693 8.71 -3.69 -33.62
C LEU A 693 10.09 -3.65 -32.95
N ARG A 694 10.33 -4.49 -31.94
CA ARG A 694 11.61 -4.61 -31.21
C ARG A 694 12.11 -3.29 -30.66
N ILE A 695 11.21 -2.40 -30.22
CA ILE A 695 11.54 -1.11 -29.62
C ILE A 695 11.92 -1.36 -28.15
N GLY A 696 13.23 -1.44 -27.85
CA GLY A 696 13.73 -1.77 -26.53
C GLY A 696 13.32 -0.79 -25.42
N PHE A 697 13.11 0.49 -25.79
CA PHE A 697 12.63 1.52 -24.85
C PHE A 697 11.21 1.22 -24.31
N ALA A 698 10.33 0.62 -25.12
CA ALA A 698 8.96 0.28 -24.71
C ALA A 698 8.90 -0.71 -23.54
N GLY A 699 9.95 -1.52 -23.34
CA GLY A 699 10.06 -2.45 -22.22
C GLY A 699 10.22 -1.82 -20.84
N HIS A 700 10.44 -0.49 -20.75
CA HIS A 700 10.49 0.24 -19.48
C HIS A 700 9.12 0.70 -19.00
N PHE A 701 8.11 0.69 -19.87
CA PHE A 701 6.76 1.11 -19.53
C PHE A 701 5.95 -0.05 -18.96
N ASN A 702 5.27 0.23 -17.85
CA ASN A 702 4.35 -0.70 -17.21
C ASN A 702 2.94 -0.08 -17.19
N ALA A 703 2.07 -0.56 -18.07
CA ALA A 703 0.73 0.00 -18.24
C ALA A 703 -0.12 -0.03 -16.96
N PRO A 704 -0.19 -1.13 -16.19
CA PRO A 704 -0.88 -1.15 -14.90
C PRO A 704 -0.42 -0.08 -13.93
N ILE A 705 0.90 0.17 -13.82
CA ILE A 705 1.45 1.18 -12.92
C ILE A 705 1.14 2.59 -13.44
N MET A 706 1.37 2.85 -14.73
CA MET A 706 1.12 4.18 -15.32
C MET A 706 -0.34 4.63 -15.19
N LEU A 707 -1.30 3.70 -15.28
CA LEU A 707 -2.73 3.99 -15.19
C LEU A 707 -3.25 3.91 -13.76
N GLY A 708 -2.72 3.01 -12.94
CA GLY A 708 -3.31 2.61 -11.66
C GLY A 708 -2.64 3.19 -10.42
N ALA A 709 -1.41 3.69 -10.51
CA ALA A 709 -0.74 4.30 -9.36
C ALA A 709 -1.53 5.49 -8.79
N MET A 710 -2.33 6.17 -9.64
CA MET A 710 -3.15 7.33 -9.28
C MET A 710 -4.49 6.98 -8.60
N ALA A 711 -4.72 5.75 -8.20
CA ALA A 711 -5.99 5.30 -7.59
C ALA A 711 -6.40 6.06 -6.32
N TRP A 712 -5.46 6.73 -5.66
CA TRP A 712 -5.68 7.56 -4.48
C TRP A 712 -5.71 9.07 -4.77
N LEU A 713 -5.75 9.50 -6.01
CA LEU A 713 -5.80 10.91 -6.39
C LEU A 713 -7.18 11.27 -6.96
N PRO A 714 -8.07 11.97 -6.19
CA PRO A 714 -7.94 12.36 -4.79
C PRO A 714 -8.30 11.22 -3.82
N PRO A 715 -8.04 11.27 -2.51
CA PRO A 715 -7.72 12.45 -1.69
C PRO A 715 -6.24 12.86 -1.66
N ALA A 716 -5.30 12.01 -2.07
CA ALA A 716 -3.92 12.44 -2.29
C ALA A 716 -3.87 13.52 -3.39
N THR A 717 -2.81 14.31 -3.41
CA THR A 717 -2.66 15.41 -4.36
C THR A 717 -1.50 15.16 -5.33
N PRO A 718 -1.43 15.85 -6.46
CA PRO A 718 -0.27 15.80 -7.34
C PRO A 718 1.05 16.16 -6.61
N LEU A 719 1.00 17.00 -5.55
CA LEU A 719 2.13 17.28 -4.67
C LEU A 719 2.70 16.02 -4.05
N SER A 720 1.85 15.17 -3.45
CA SER A 720 2.26 13.93 -2.80
C SER A 720 2.88 12.95 -3.80
N PHE A 721 2.23 12.73 -4.95
CA PHE A 721 2.75 11.81 -5.98
C PHE A 721 4.07 12.27 -6.59
N SER A 722 4.19 13.57 -6.89
CA SER A 722 5.43 14.14 -7.44
C SER A 722 6.57 14.09 -6.43
N SER A 723 6.31 14.44 -5.16
CA SER A 723 7.30 14.41 -4.08
C SER A 723 7.75 12.99 -3.79
N TRP A 724 6.82 12.03 -3.72
CA TRP A 724 7.11 10.61 -3.56
C TRP A 724 8.01 10.10 -4.69
N GLY A 725 7.66 10.39 -5.94
CA GLY A 725 8.43 9.95 -7.09
C GLY A 725 9.82 10.57 -7.14
N ILE A 726 9.95 11.87 -6.85
CA ILE A 726 11.24 12.57 -6.83
C ILE A 726 12.14 12.02 -5.72
N MET A 727 11.62 11.87 -4.49
CA MET A 727 12.40 11.31 -3.38
C MET A 727 12.83 9.88 -3.65
N GLY A 728 11.95 9.05 -4.21
CA GLY A 728 12.30 7.70 -4.62
C GLY A 728 13.41 7.66 -5.67
N LEU A 729 13.39 8.55 -6.66
CA LEU A 729 14.47 8.65 -7.66
C LEU A 729 15.78 9.15 -7.03
N VAL A 730 15.72 10.08 -6.08
CA VAL A 730 16.94 10.55 -5.38
C VAL A 730 17.60 9.40 -4.64
N PHE A 731 16.84 8.59 -3.89
CA PHE A 731 17.43 7.50 -3.09
C PHE A 731 17.70 6.24 -3.90
N ASN A 732 16.73 5.74 -4.67
CA ASN A 732 16.83 4.43 -5.33
C ASN A 732 17.50 4.48 -6.71
N TYR A 733 17.75 5.67 -7.26
CA TYR A 733 18.56 5.85 -8.45
C TYR A 733 19.82 6.67 -8.17
N GLY A 734 19.70 7.90 -7.64
CA GLY A 734 20.82 8.82 -7.44
C GLY A 734 21.81 8.33 -6.38
N ILE A 735 21.35 8.12 -5.15
CA ILE A 735 22.20 7.68 -4.03
C ILE A 735 22.67 6.24 -4.25
N ARG A 736 21.81 5.35 -4.74
CA ARG A 736 22.20 3.98 -5.08
C ARG A 736 23.35 3.94 -6.06
N LYS A 737 23.33 4.77 -7.11
CA LYS A 737 24.41 4.84 -8.10
C LYS A 737 25.70 5.46 -7.55
N SER A 738 25.60 6.49 -6.71
CA SER A 738 26.77 7.26 -6.24
C SER A 738 27.37 6.71 -4.96
N PHE A 739 26.56 6.11 -4.07
CA PHE A 739 26.94 5.63 -2.74
C PHE A 739 26.32 4.26 -2.47
N ASN A 740 26.57 3.30 -3.35
CA ASN A 740 25.94 1.96 -3.30
C ASN A 740 26.11 1.27 -1.94
N GLY A 741 27.31 1.28 -1.35
CA GLY A 741 27.54 0.65 -0.03
C GLY A 741 26.74 1.30 1.09
N TRP A 742 26.55 2.63 1.08
CA TRP A 742 25.65 3.29 2.03
C TRP A 742 24.20 2.86 1.78
N TRP A 743 23.75 2.86 0.51
CA TRP A 743 22.40 2.47 0.13
C TRP A 743 22.09 1.03 0.57
N HIS A 744 22.99 0.10 0.28
CA HIS A 744 22.88 -1.31 0.66
C HIS A 744 22.80 -1.51 2.19
N THR A 745 23.50 -0.69 2.97
CA THR A 745 23.60 -0.87 4.42
C THR A 745 22.50 -0.13 5.18
N TYR A 746 22.13 1.09 4.74
CA TYR A 746 21.30 2.00 5.56
C TYR A 746 19.99 2.44 4.91
N ASN A 747 19.75 2.26 3.60
CA ASN A 747 18.56 2.79 2.93
C ASN A 747 17.27 2.36 3.63
N TYR A 748 17.08 1.07 3.86
CA TYR A 748 15.85 0.55 4.48
C TYR A 748 15.78 0.82 5.98
N VAL A 749 16.91 0.98 6.64
CA VAL A 749 16.97 1.43 8.03
C VAL A 749 16.59 2.91 8.13
N THR A 750 16.96 3.73 7.13
CA THR A 750 16.54 5.13 7.01
C THR A 750 15.03 5.23 6.84
N ALA A 751 14.44 4.46 5.93
CA ALA A 751 12.99 4.36 5.74
C ALA A 751 12.27 4.07 7.07
N ALA A 752 12.67 2.99 7.75
CA ALA A 752 12.10 2.61 9.04
C ALA A 752 12.27 3.70 10.13
N GLY A 753 13.40 4.39 10.15
CA GLY A 753 13.70 5.46 11.12
C GLY A 753 12.88 6.73 10.88
N LEU A 754 12.70 7.14 9.63
CA LEU A 754 11.88 8.28 9.24
C LEU A 754 10.40 8.04 9.59
N ASP A 755 9.86 6.88 9.22
CA ASP A 755 8.48 6.53 9.50
C ASP A 755 8.23 6.41 11.02
N ALA A 756 9.11 5.73 11.75
CA ALA A 756 8.98 5.59 13.19
C ALA A 756 9.06 6.94 13.92
N GLY A 757 10.00 7.81 13.53
CA GLY A 757 10.14 9.14 14.09
C GLY A 757 8.93 10.04 13.83
N LEU A 758 8.42 10.00 12.60
CA LEU A 758 7.20 10.70 12.20
C LEU A 758 5.99 10.25 13.03
N ILE A 759 5.75 8.94 13.10
CA ILE A 759 4.60 8.38 13.82
C ILE A 759 4.64 8.74 15.30
N ILE A 760 5.79 8.56 15.96
CA ILE A 760 5.93 8.92 17.38
C ILE A 760 5.69 10.42 17.57
N SER A 761 6.24 11.28 16.71
CA SER A 761 6.03 12.73 16.77
C SER A 761 4.55 13.10 16.61
N THR A 762 3.87 12.51 15.62
CA THR A 762 2.44 12.75 15.38
C THR A 762 1.59 12.34 16.58
N ILE A 763 1.88 11.18 17.20
CA ILE A 763 1.21 10.72 18.41
C ILE A 763 1.42 11.71 19.56
N VAL A 764 2.66 12.17 19.78
CA VAL A 764 2.96 13.13 20.84
C VAL A 764 2.28 14.48 20.58
N ILE A 765 2.32 15.00 19.36
CA ILE A 765 1.62 16.24 18.96
C ILE A 765 0.12 16.11 19.20
N PHE A 766 -0.47 14.97 18.86
CA PHE A 766 -1.89 14.75 19.11
C PHE A 766 -2.25 14.85 20.59
N PHE A 767 -1.56 14.13 21.46
CA PHE A 767 -1.86 14.13 22.89
C PHE A 767 -1.48 15.45 23.59
N ALA A 768 -0.42 16.13 23.12
CA ALA A 768 0.07 17.34 23.75
C ALA A 768 -0.62 18.61 23.26
N ILE A 769 -1.10 18.65 22.01
CA ILE A 769 -1.61 19.86 21.36
C ILE A 769 -3.06 19.65 20.89
N THR A 770 -3.31 18.65 20.03
CA THR A 770 -4.61 18.51 19.36
C THR A 770 -5.71 18.11 20.34
N LEU A 771 -5.45 17.13 21.19
CA LEU A 771 -6.43 16.61 22.15
C LEU A 771 -6.80 17.65 23.24
N PRO A 772 -5.83 18.38 23.84
CA PRO A 772 -6.14 19.44 24.79
C PRO A 772 -6.67 20.73 24.14
N GLY A 773 -6.66 20.85 22.81
CA GLY A 773 -7.10 22.04 22.09
C GLY A 773 -6.15 23.24 22.24
N VAL A 774 -4.84 22.98 22.41
CA VAL A 774 -3.84 24.04 22.48
C VAL A 774 -3.73 24.72 21.13
N THR A 775 -3.80 26.05 21.12
CA THR A 775 -3.67 26.85 19.90
C THR A 775 -2.24 26.80 19.36
N ILE A 776 -2.10 26.45 18.09
CA ILE A 776 -0.81 26.51 17.38
C ILE A 776 -0.34 27.98 17.24
N PRO A 777 0.95 28.24 17.05
CA PRO A 777 1.47 29.60 16.88
C PRO A 777 0.78 30.34 15.73
N GLN A 778 0.17 31.49 16.04
CA GLN A 778 -0.56 32.30 15.06
C GLN A 778 0.40 33.34 14.46
N TRP A 779 0.95 33.05 13.31
CA TRP A 779 1.88 33.89 12.58
C TRP A 779 1.77 33.65 11.07
N TRP A 780 2.45 34.44 10.26
CA TRP A 780 2.37 34.36 8.79
C TRP A 780 2.47 32.91 8.25
N GLY A 781 3.42 32.12 8.76
CA GLY A 781 3.67 30.74 8.28
C GLY A 781 2.57 29.73 8.59
N ASN A 782 1.61 30.06 9.47
CA ASN A 782 0.48 29.20 9.83
C ASN A 782 -0.88 29.78 9.42
N VAL A 783 -0.98 31.10 9.28
CA VAL A 783 -2.26 31.79 9.01
C VAL A 783 -2.30 32.34 7.60
N ASP A 784 -1.39 33.26 7.25
CA ASP A 784 -1.47 33.99 5.99
C ASP A 784 -1.18 33.10 4.77
N VAL A 785 -0.27 32.15 4.92
CA VAL A 785 0.04 31.16 3.87
C VAL A 785 -1.14 30.25 3.52
N MET A 786 -2.13 30.14 4.43
CA MET A 786 -3.37 29.38 4.21
C MET A 786 -4.51 30.24 3.64
N ASN A 787 -4.35 31.57 3.55
CA ASN A 787 -5.32 32.48 2.98
C ASN A 787 -5.21 32.55 1.45
N THR A 788 -5.38 31.41 0.77
CA THR A 788 -5.32 31.28 -0.69
C THR A 788 -6.58 30.60 -1.21
N LEU A 789 -6.90 30.79 -2.48
CA LEU A 789 -8.02 30.08 -3.12
C LEU A 789 -7.78 28.56 -3.16
N ASP A 790 -6.54 28.12 -3.20
CA ASP A 790 -6.15 26.71 -3.16
C ASP A 790 -6.49 26.09 -1.79
N ALA A 791 -6.06 26.70 -0.70
CA ALA A 791 -6.30 26.19 0.66
C ALA A 791 -7.77 26.30 1.09
N SER A 792 -8.51 27.27 0.55
CA SER A 792 -9.95 27.42 0.79
C SER A 792 -10.84 26.55 -0.10
N TYR A 793 -10.26 25.78 -1.03
CA TYR A 793 -10.99 24.95 -2.01
C TYR A 793 -11.93 25.73 -2.93
N THR A 794 -11.60 26.99 -3.22
CA THR A 794 -12.44 27.93 -3.99
C THR A 794 -11.80 28.44 -5.27
N ALA A 795 -10.78 27.75 -5.81
CA ALA A 795 -10.11 28.11 -7.04
C ALA A 795 -10.93 27.70 -8.28
N TYR A 796 -12.11 28.30 -8.47
CA TYR A 796 -13.00 28.05 -9.61
C TYR A 796 -12.68 28.99 -10.78
N LEU A 797 -12.69 28.49 -12.03
CA LEU A 797 -12.59 29.36 -13.21
C LEU A 797 -13.86 30.16 -13.43
N LYS A 798 -15.02 29.56 -13.14
CA LYS A 798 -16.31 30.20 -13.23
C LYS A 798 -17.06 30.08 -11.91
N ILE A 799 -17.71 31.15 -11.52
CA ILE A 799 -18.55 31.21 -10.32
C ILE A 799 -19.99 31.28 -10.78
N VAL A 800 -20.86 30.49 -10.15
CA VAL A 800 -22.31 30.53 -10.39
C VAL A 800 -22.88 31.80 -9.77
N PRO A 801 -23.63 32.62 -10.53
CA PRO A 801 -24.31 33.78 -9.96
C PRO A 801 -25.31 33.42 -8.89
N GLU A 802 -25.57 34.33 -7.97
CA GLU A 802 -26.56 34.11 -6.90
C GLU A 802 -27.93 33.71 -7.51
N GLY A 803 -28.49 32.59 -7.05
CA GLY A 803 -29.74 32.03 -7.58
C GLY A 803 -29.62 31.32 -8.93
N GLY A 804 -28.43 31.29 -9.55
CA GLY A 804 -28.13 30.56 -10.77
C GLY A 804 -27.75 29.10 -10.51
N THR A 805 -27.70 28.35 -11.63
CA THR A 805 -27.21 26.96 -11.63
C THR A 805 -26.35 26.72 -12.86
N PHE A 806 -25.40 25.77 -12.75
CA PHE A 806 -24.64 25.25 -13.89
C PHE A 806 -25.06 23.81 -14.21
N GLY A 807 -24.66 23.31 -15.35
CA GLY A 807 -24.93 21.93 -15.76
C GLY A 807 -26.02 21.77 -16.80
N PRO A 808 -26.47 20.53 -17.09
CA PRO A 808 -27.56 20.27 -18.04
C PRO A 808 -28.88 20.80 -17.46
N LYS A 809 -29.80 21.16 -18.37
CA LYS A 809 -31.13 21.67 -17.97
C LYS A 809 -32.10 20.58 -17.52
N THR A 810 -31.81 19.31 -17.87
CA THR A 810 -32.60 18.13 -17.53
C THR A 810 -31.65 16.98 -17.21
N TRP A 811 -31.97 16.17 -16.20
CA TRP A 811 -31.19 15.03 -15.79
C TRP A 811 -32.06 13.86 -15.27
#